data_cafdc30393d2f50246c5f2b76fea547d
#
_entry.id   cafdc30393d2f50246c5f2b76fea547d
#
_cell.length_a   1.000
_cell.length_b   1.000
_cell.length_c   1.000
_cell.angle_alpha   90.00
_cell.angle_beta   90.00
_cell.angle_gamma   90.00
#
_symmetry.space_group_name_H-M   'P 1'
#
loop_
_entity.id
_entity.type
_entity.pdbx_description
1 polymer ?
#
loop_
_entity_poly.entity_id
_entity_poly.type
_entity_poly.pdbx_seq_one_letter_code
_entity_poly.pdbx_strand_id
1 'polypeptide(L)'
;MTSRREFIKYISVAGGIIAVGGFGAYYKLTEEFRKETSLPDGRVTGRPKLYWFIPDGLRCEPVTFRVYEWAREGLLPNFQKVMQSGSFGYSIPVFPGHTPTNFATLLTGTTPKVHGVADGPMRIEGYPLKMVSKGGFSSIAKKVPPIWYTLEKENIVSGILSIPGSTPPEINMGVTIKGRWGGWGLDFPAINFHSAQDIELKQDQGFGNRVFYFGSELTRFLNCRPPADWAIDLPKSYSQPREIRITNWGETIYGYIYNSKNNSDHHYDSVLFSKDKQTVLANLKEGQWSNWCPVKLRWETKNDYNINTPKRMPWERDLSSITINTEVKIKVIRLGRKDFFRIRFIYNNLNKYLVRPSHMAEDIVESVGPMVDFVDNYPPQLIYFDEDKTTFLEEAQLSLDWHAKMVGYMANRTDCDVIFHSIYTPNQMLTSRWWLGYIDPESPRYRQVSDMQRNVLWGEVKKMYQQIDTIIGKIINNLDEESYLVISSDHGAVPLFKEVRLNNLFAKMGLLKFKMNSYNGEYEIDWAATRVIYLKMDNIYINPDGLGGNYKRASGPAYSALRETVKRNLLDLADENGIKPVDKIVNWEDAGQLNLPMDRVGDLVVANRPNYGWIEDISSDMMIFKESLKSGYKQAIIPDNVKAMWTPFLIMGPGVKRNYRISEPIRHIDQYPTIMRLLGKRIPKFVEGVPLEEILI
;
A
#
# COMPACT_ATOMS: atom_id res chain seq x y z
N MET A 1 -22.63 8.44 24.93
CA MET A 1 -22.95 8.16 23.51
C MET A 1 -22.97 9.49 22.77
N THR A 2 -21.88 9.82 22.11
CA THR A 2 -21.82 11.02 21.26
C THR A 2 -22.59 10.76 19.97
N SER A 3 -23.53 11.64 19.63
CA SER A 3 -24.34 11.47 18.43
C SER A 3 -23.48 11.69 17.15
N ARG A 4 -23.88 11.09 16.03
CA ARG A 4 -23.26 11.29 14.71
C ARG A 4 -23.10 12.78 14.35
N ARG A 5 -24.01 13.62 14.85
CA ARG A 5 -23.95 15.08 14.66
C ARG A 5 -22.78 15.71 15.41
N GLU A 6 -22.44 15.15 16.55
CA GLU A 6 -21.26 15.54 17.33
C GLU A 6 -19.98 15.00 16.71
N PHE A 7 -19.97 13.75 16.22
CA PHE A 7 -18.86 13.18 15.47
C PHE A 7 -18.55 13.95 14.17
N ILE A 8 -19.58 14.33 13.40
CA ILE A 8 -19.42 15.17 12.21
C ILE A 8 -19.04 16.60 12.57
N LYS A 9 -19.55 17.16 13.67
CA LYS A 9 -19.11 18.44 14.21
C LYS A 9 -17.65 18.40 14.65
N TYR A 10 -17.21 17.31 15.28
CA TYR A 10 -15.82 17.13 15.67
C TYR A 10 -14.90 17.02 14.46
N ILE A 11 -15.32 16.37 13.37
CA ILE A 11 -14.55 16.30 12.12
C ILE A 11 -14.51 17.66 11.41
N SER A 12 -15.61 18.39 11.39
CA SER A 12 -15.67 19.75 10.80
C SER A 12 -14.90 20.77 11.67
N VAL A 13 -14.94 20.59 12.96
CA VAL A 13 -14.19 21.40 13.93
C VAL A 13 -12.70 21.06 13.91
N ALA A 14 -12.32 19.78 13.78
CA ALA A 14 -10.91 19.40 13.62
C ALA A 14 -10.30 19.97 12.33
N GLY A 15 -11.06 20.03 11.22
CA GLY A 15 -10.62 20.70 9.99
C GLY A 15 -10.45 22.21 10.13
N GLY A 16 -11.25 22.86 11.01
CA GLY A 16 -11.20 24.30 11.29
C GLY A 16 -10.29 24.71 12.45
N ILE A 17 -10.09 23.83 13.44
CA ILE A 17 -9.35 24.12 14.68
C ILE A 17 -7.83 23.99 14.51
N ILE A 18 -7.35 23.24 13.51
CA ILE A 18 -5.91 23.19 13.20
C ILE A 18 -5.39 24.56 12.74
N ALA A 19 -6.27 25.45 12.29
CA ALA A 19 -5.87 26.79 11.83
C ALA A 19 -5.70 27.83 12.95
N VAL A 20 -6.26 27.65 14.16
CA VAL A 20 -6.32 28.74 15.16
C VAL A 20 -6.06 28.33 16.63
N GLY A 21 -5.53 27.14 16.92
CA GLY A 21 -5.19 26.82 18.31
C GLY A 21 -5.65 25.47 18.84
N GLY A 22 -5.83 24.51 17.98
CA GLY A 22 -6.56 23.30 18.23
C GLY A 22 -5.79 22.07 18.73
N PHE A 23 -4.66 22.19 19.40
CA PHE A 23 -3.97 21.04 19.99
C PHE A 23 -4.83 20.28 21.01
N GLY A 24 -5.66 20.96 21.80
CA GLY A 24 -6.51 20.33 22.81
C GLY A 24 -7.70 19.54 22.26
N ALA A 25 -8.34 20.00 21.17
CA ALA A 25 -9.49 19.29 20.59
C ALA A 25 -9.05 18.06 19.79
N TYR A 26 -7.89 18.12 19.15
CA TYR A 26 -7.29 16.99 18.47
C TYR A 26 -6.81 15.92 19.46
N TYR A 27 -6.27 16.35 20.61
CA TYR A 27 -5.89 15.46 21.72
C TYR A 27 -7.09 14.68 22.25
N LYS A 28 -8.23 15.34 22.41
CA LYS A 28 -9.48 14.72 22.85
C LYS A 28 -10.05 13.71 21.84
N LEU A 29 -9.92 14.00 20.54
CA LEU A 29 -10.26 13.07 19.45
C LEU A 29 -9.36 11.83 19.46
N THR A 30 -8.05 12.01 19.66
CA THR A 30 -7.11 10.89 19.72
C THR A 30 -7.27 10.04 20.97
N GLU A 31 -7.70 10.62 22.09
CA GLU A 31 -8.07 9.86 23.30
C GLU A 31 -9.32 9.01 23.09
N GLU A 32 -10.34 9.54 22.38
CA GLU A 32 -11.51 8.75 22.00
C GLU A 32 -11.17 7.62 21.02
N PHE A 33 -10.24 7.83 20.09
CA PHE A 33 -9.74 6.80 19.21
C PHE A 33 -8.78 5.80 19.89
N ARG A 34 -8.29 6.09 21.09
CA ARG A 34 -7.48 5.18 21.92
C ARG A 34 -8.31 4.30 22.84
N LYS A 35 -9.64 4.50 22.92
CA LYS A 35 -10.50 3.63 23.73
C LYS A 35 -10.40 2.21 23.21
N GLU A 36 -10.18 1.29 24.14
CA GLU A 36 -10.22 -0.13 23.84
C GLU A 36 -11.60 -0.50 23.29
N THR A 37 -11.61 -1.35 22.27
CA THR A 37 -12.83 -2.02 21.85
C THR A 37 -13.12 -3.17 22.79
N SER A 38 -14.37 -3.48 23.05
CA SER A 38 -14.78 -4.62 23.85
C SER A 38 -15.24 -5.76 22.95
N LEU A 39 -14.96 -6.98 23.37
CA LEU A 39 -15.66 -8.16 22.85
C LEU A 39 -16.91 -8.35 23.70
N PRO A 40 -18.05 -8.77 23.10
CA PRO A 40 -19.26 -9.04 23.87
C PRO A 40 -19.04 -10.20 24.86
N ASP A 41 -19.37 -9.95 26.13
CA ASP A 41 -19.32 -11.00 27.15
C ASP A 41 -20.38 -12.08 26.87
N GLY A 42 -19.99 -13.35 26.91
CA GLY A 42 -20.89 -14.48 26.91
C GLY A 42 -21.52 -14.91 25.59
N ARG A 43 -21.00 -14.46 24.44
CA ARG A 43 -21.38 -15.03 23.13
C ARG A 43 -20.88 -16.47 23.00
N VAL A 44 -21.78 -17.36 22.59
CA VAL A 44 -21.40 -18.71 22.16
C VAL A 44 -20.59 -18.53 20.86
N THR A 45 -19.37 -19.04 20.85
CA THR A 45 -18.50 -19.03 19.66
C THR A 45 -19.21 -19.75 18.51
N GLY A 46 -19.74 -18.98 17.59
CA GLY A 46 -20.29 -19.46 16.32
C GLY A 46 -19.35 -19.11 15.18
N ARG A 47 -19.47 -19.81 14.05
CA ARG A 47 -18.77 -19.45 12.84
C ARG A 47 -19.28 -18.08 12.31
N PRO A 48 -18.41 -17.27 11.65
CA PRO A 48 -18.82 -15.98 11.14
C PRO A 48 -19.94 -16.13 10.10
N LYS A 49 -20.94 -15.26 10.17
CA LYS A 49 -22.05 -15.21 9.19
C LYS A 49 -21.61 -14.68 7.84
N LEU A 50 -20.55 -13.89 7.80
CA LEU A 50 -19.97 -13.34 6.58
C LEU A 50 -18.46 -13.27 6.68
N TYR A 51 -17.79 -13.72 5.64
CA TYR A 51 -16.37 -13.45 5.41
C TYR A 51 -16.21 -12.70 4.09
N TRP A 52 -15.74 -11.46 4.13
CA TRP A 52 -15.43 -10.68 2.94
C TRP A 52 -13.92 -10.57 2.76
N PHE A 53 -13.40 -11.29 1.78
CA PHE A 53 -11.98 -11.34 1.46
C PHE A 53 -11.67 -10.45 0.26
N ILE A 54 -10.75 -9.50 0.44
CA ILE A 54 -10.44 -8.43 -0.52
C ILE A 54 -8.92 -8.37 -0.76
N PRO A 55 -8.35 -9.30 -1.54
CA PRO A 55 -6.96 -9.16 -2.01
C PRO A 55 -6.79 -7.89 -2.83
N ASP A 56 -5.74 -7.11 -2.53
CA ASP A 56 -5.43 -5.87 -3.22
C ASP A 56 -4.82 -6.15 -4.60
N GLY A 57 -5.37 -5.52 -5.63
CA GLY A 57 -4.84 -5.60 -6.99
C GLY A 57 -5.06 -6.95 -7.68
N LEU A 58 -6.07 -7.72 -7.30
CA LEU A 58 -6.38 -9.01 -7.90
C LEU A 58 -7.02 -8.80 -9.29
N ARG A 59 -6.19 -8.60 -10.30
CA ARG A 59 -6.62 -8.46 -11.69
C ARG A 59 -7.34 -9.72 -12.16
N CYS A 60 -8.54 -9.55 -12.71
CA CYS A 60 -9.34 -10.61 -13.28
C CYS A 60 -10.17 -10.06 -14.43
N GLU A 61 -9.89 -10.51 -15.66
CA GLU A 61 -10.58 -10.08 -16.87
C GLU A 61 -10.51 -11.19 -17.94
N PRO A 62 -11.33 -11.12 -19.00
CA PRO A 62 -11.48 -12.26 -19.90
C PRO A 62 -10.36 -12.42 -20.95
N VAL A 63 -9.35 -11.56 -20.97
CA VAL A 63 -8.33 -11.54 -22.05
C VAL A 63 -7.01 -12.15 -21.57
N THR A 64 -6.35 -11.57 -20.57
CA THR A 64 -5.00 -11.94 -20.14
C THR A 64 -5.01 -12.67 -18.80
N PHE A 65 -5.68 -12.09 -17.78
CA PHE A 65 -5.80 -12.71 -16.44
C PHE A 65 -7.14 -13.44 -16.32
N ARG A 66 -7.27 -14.54 -17.06
CA ARG A 66 -8.48 -15.36 -17.16
C ARG A 66 -8.68 -16.26 -15.94
N VAL A 67 -8.83 -15.64 -14.76
CA VAL A 67 -8.89 -16.33 -13.46
C VAL A 67 -9.99 -17.39 -13.41
N TYR A 68 -11.15 -17.12 -14.01
CA TYR A 68 -12.27 -18.06 -14.04
C TYR A 68 -12.01 -19.28 -14.94
N GLU A 69 -11.24 -19.10 -16.02
CA GLU A 69 -10.77 -20.20 -16.84
C GLU A 69 -9.70 -21.02 -16.10
N TRP A 70 -8.74 -20.36 -15.46
CA TRP A 70 -7.75 -21.04 -14.62
C TRP A 70 -8.41 -21.88 -13.50
N ALA A 71 -9.50 -21.37 -12.92
CA ALA A 71 -10.28 -22.12 -11.93
C ALA A 71 -10.91 -23.37 -12.55
N ARG A 72 -11.55 -23.27 -13.74
CA ARG A 72 -12.15 -24.41 -14.45
C ARG A 72 -11.11 -25.43 -14.92
N GLU A 73 -9.91 -24.98 -15.26
CA GLU A 73 -8.76 -25.82 -15.63
C GLU A 73 -8.12 -26.53 -14.42
N GLY A 74 -8.61 -26.26 -13.19
CA GLY A 74 -8.14 -26.89 -11.96
C GLY A 74 -6.92 -26.21 -11.32
N LEU A 75 -6.44 -25.09 -11.87
CA LEU A 75 -5.34 -24.34 -11.30
C LEU A 75 -5.71 -23.67 -9.96
N LEU A 76 -6.98 -23.26 -9.81
CA LEU A 76 -7.53 -22.55 -8.66
C LEU A 76 -8.79 -23.28 -8.14
N PRO A 77 -8.64 -24.42 -7.46
CA PRO A 77 -9.75 -25.29 -7.10
C PRO A 77 -10.73 -24.66 -6.08
N ASN A 78 -10.27 -23.76 -5.22
CA ASN A 78 -11.14 -23.09 -4.26
C ASN A 78 -11.94 -21.96 -4.90
N PHE A 79 -11.37 -21.21 -5.84
CA PHE A 79 -12.14 -20.32 -6.72
C PHE A 79 -13.22 -21.09 -7.46
N GLN A 80 -12.88 -22.26 -8.03
CA GLN A 80 -13.84 -23.13 -8.72
C GLN A 80 -14.98 -23.55 -7.79
N LYS A 81 -14.66 -23.93 -6.55
CA LYS A 81 -15.67 -24.30 -5.53
C LYS A 81 -16.63 -23.14 -5.26
N VAL A 82 -16.14 -21.92 -5.10
CA VAL A 82 -16.99 -20.74 -4.89
C VAL A 82 -17.85 -20.45 -6.13
N MET A 83 -17.30 -20.55 -7.34
CA MET A 83 -18.06 -20.39 -8.59
C MET A 83 -19.21 -21.40 -8.71
N GLN A 84 -18.96 -22.68 -8.36
CA GLN A 84 -19.97 -23.74 -8.40
C GLN A 84 -21.04 -23.58 -7.33
N SER A 85 -20.67 -23.09 -6.15
CA SER A 85 -21.57 -22.93 -5.00
C SER A 85 -22.29 -21.60 -4.94
N GLY A 86 -21.95 -20.64 -5.82
CA GLY A 86 -22.46 -19.29 -5.78
C GLY A 86 -22.52 -18.60 -7.14
N SER A 87 -22.52 -17.27 -7.11
CA SER A 87 -22.54 -16.40 -8.27
C SER A 87 -21.20 -15.73 -8.46
N PHE A 88 -20.80 -15.47 -9.71
CA PHE A 88 -19.52 -14.88 -10.04
C PHE A 88 -19.58 -14.01 -11.29
N GLY A 89 -18.75 -12.98 -11.34
CA GLY A 89 -18.65 -12.05 -12.47
C GLY A 89 -17.47 -11.09 -12.29
N TYR A 90 -17.40 -10.10 -13.13
CA TYR A 90 -16.38 -9.05 -13.06
C TYR A 90 -16.92 -7.82 -12.36
N SER A 91 -16.04 -7.08 -11.69
CA SER A 91 -16.37 -5.81 -11.05
C SER A 91 -15.46 -4.70 -11.56
N ILE A 92 -16.06 -3.55 -11.88
CA ILE A 92 -15.36 -2.37 -12.40
C ILE A 92 -15.08 -1.41 -11.26
N PRO A 93 -13.80 -1.08 -10.98
CA PRO A 93 -13.43 -0.08 -9.98
C PRO A 93 -13.79 1.33 -10.41
N VAL A 94 -13.58 2.30 -9.50
CA VAL A 94 -13.74 3.73 -9.79
C VAL A 94 -12.39 4.38 -10.09
N PHE A 95 -12.42 5.55 -10.73
CA PHE A 95 -11.23 6.39 -10.90
C PHE A 95 -10.97 7.21 -9.62
N PRO A 96 -9.71 7.40 -9.23
CA PRO A 96 -8.49 6.77 -9.74
C PRO A 96 -8.41 5.29 -9.36
N GLY A 97 -7.73 4.48 -10.18
CA GLY A 97 -7.50 3.06 -9.95
C GLY A 97 -6.56 2.80 -8.78
N HIS A 98 -6.75 3.47 -7.65
CA HIS A 98 -5.90 3.46 -6.48
C HIS A 98 -6.59 2.86 -5.25
N THR A 99 -5.82 2.12 -4.48
CA THR A 99 -6.30 1.33 -3.34
C THR A 99 -7.22 2.08 -2.38
N PRO A 100 -6.87 3.25 -1.80
CA PRO A 100 -7.70 3.88 -0.76
C PRO A 100 -9.05 4.33 -1.30
N THR A 101 -9.11 4.80 -2.54
CA THR A 101 -10.34 5.23 -3.20
C THR A 101 -11.27 4.05 -3.42
N ASN A 102 -10.76 2.95 -3.94
CA ASN A 102 -11.56 1.78 -4.26
C ASN A 102 -11.96 0.97 -3.02
N PHE A 103 -11.11 0.88 -1.99
CA PHE A 103 -11.55 0.35 -0.70
C PHE A 103 -12.66 1.20 -0.08
N ALA A 104 -12.53 2.53 -0.08
CA ALA A 104 -13.60 3.40 0.40
C ALA A 104 -14.91 3.17 -0.39
N THR A 105 -14.82 2.98 -1.70
CA THR A 105 -15.97 2.67 -2.57
C THR A 105 -16.65 1.35 -2.19
N LEU A 106 -15.88 0.27 -2.08
CA LEU A 106 -16.37 -1.05 -1.66
C LEU A 106 -17.06 -0.99 -0.28
N LEU A 107 -16.39 -0.33 0.67
CA LEU A 107 -16.78 -0.32 2.08
C LEU A 107 -17.91 0.67 2.41
N THR A 108 -18.23 1.60 1.52
CA THR A 108 -19.31 2.58 1.72
C THR A 108 -20.47 2.44 0.74
N GLY A 109 -20.27 1.69 -0.37
CA GLY A 109 -21.26 1.58 -1.45
C GLY A 109 -21.52 2.91 -2.16
N THR A 110 -20.50 3.82 -2.18
CA THR A 110 -20.63 5.16 -2.77
C THR A 110 -19.42 5.49 -3.64
N THR A 111 -19.57 6.46 -4.52
CA THR A 111 -18.50 7.01 -5.33
C THR A 111 -17.58 7.94 -4.53
N PRO A 112 -16.36 8.23 -5.01
CA PRO A 112 -15.45 9.19 -4.39
C PRO A 112 -16.08 10.55 -4.10
N LYS A 113 -16.98 11.00 -4.95
CA LYS A 113 -17.76 12.24 -4.79
C LYS A 113 -18.52 12.27 -3.47
N VAL A 114 -19.06 11.13 -3.03
CA VAL A 114 -19.85 11.00 -1.79
C VAL A 114 -18.94 10.63 -0.61
N HIS A 115 -18.14 9.57 -0.72
CA HIS A 115 -17.29 9.16 0.41
C HIS A 115 -16.08 10.07 0.62
N GLY A 116 -15.71 10.91 -0.35
CA GLY A 116 -14.71 11.96 -0.19
C GLY A 116 -13.25 11.49 -0.22
N VAL A 117 -12.95 10.23 -0.46
CA VAL A 117 -11.57 9.73 -0.65
C VAL A 117 -11.24 9.80 -2.13
N ALA A 118 -10.68 10.94 -2.53
CA ALA A 118 -10.31 11.17 -3.93
C ALA A 118 -9.05 10.41 -4.32
N ASP A 119 -8.13 10.24 -3.35
CA ASP A 119 -6.85 9.54 -3.56
C ASP A 119 -6.17 9.21 -2.22
N GLY A 120 -4.98 8.58 -2.26
CA GLY A 120 -4.13 8.33 -1.11
C GLY A 120 -3.63 9.64 -0.49
N PRO A 121 -2.81 10.43 -1.17
CA PRO A 121 -2.36 11.74 -0.68
C PRO A 121 -3.29 12.86 -1.17
N MET A 122 -4.23 13.27 -0.35
CA MET A 122 -5.11 14.42 -0.67
C MET A 122 -4.54 15.72 -0.13
N ARG A 123 -4.52 16.77 -0.97
CA ARG A 123 -4.10 18.12 -0.62
C ARG A 123 -5.28 19.06 -0.83
N ILE A 124 -5.70 19.72 0.25
CA ILE A 124 -6.91 20.57 0.25
C ILE A 124 -6.56 22.03 0.57
N GLU A 125 -7.44 22.94 0.24
CA GLU A 125 -7.31 24.35 0.57
C GLU A 125 -7.08 24.58 2.07
N GLY A 126 -6.33 25.61 2.40
CA GLY A 126 -6.01 26.00 3.77
C GLY A 126 -4.74 25.35 4.33
N TYR A 127 -4.08 24.45 3.57
CA TYR A 127 -2.84 23.80 3.97
C TYR A 127 -1.74 23.99 2.92
N PRO A 128 -0.45 24.01 3.33
CA PRO A 128 0.63 24.05 2.35
C PRO A 128 0.66 22.80 1.46
N LEU A 129 0.81 22.98 0.14
CA LEU A 129 0.86 21.86 -0.81
C LEU A 129 2.04 20.90 -0.62
N LYS A 130 3.10 21.36 0.04
CA LYS A 130 4.22 20.49 0.45
C LYS A 130 3.80 19.42 1.46
N MET A 131 2.60 19.51 2.01
CA MET A 131 2.04 18.58 3.00
C MET A 131 0.86 17.82 2.40
N VAL A 132 0.74 16.54 2.75
CA VAL A 132 -0.50 15.80 2.56
C VAL A 132 -1.46 16.22 3.67
N SER A 133 -2.53 16.92 3.33
CA SER A 133 -3.49 17.43 4.32
C SER A 133 -4.47 16.37 4.80
N LYS A 134 -4.75 15.35 3.95
CA LYS A 134 -5.52 14.15 4.33
C LYS A 134 -4.94 12.92 3.65
N GLY A 135 -4.71 11.86 4.43
CA GLY A 135 -4.32 10.55 3.91
C GLY A 135 -5.55 9.70 3.63
N GLY A 136 -5.74 9.26 2.38
CA GLY A 136 -6.90 8.43 1.99
C GLY A 136 -6.93 7.05 2.64
N PHE A 137 -5.77 6.56 3.08
CA PHE A 137 -5.66 5.31 3.84
C PHE A 137 -6.12 5.43 5.30
N SER A 138 -6.37 6.64 5.79
CA SER A 138 -6.92 6.85 7.13
C SER A 138 -8.44 6.76 7.13
N SER A 139 -9.00 6.14 8.16
CA SER A 139 -10.45 6.04 8.36
C SER A 139 -11.13 7.40 8.41
N ILE A 140 -10.43 8.42 8.96
CA ILE A 140 -10.94 9.79 9.09
C ILE A 140 -11.08 10.54 7.74
N ALA A 141 -10.56 9.98 6.66
CA ALA A 141 -10.68 10.59 5.33
C ALA A 141 -12.11 10.48 4.76
N LYS A 142 -12.84 9.45 5.15
CA LYS A 142 -14.21 9.21 4.67
C LYS A 142 -15.21 10.25 5.19
N LYS A 143 -16.11 10.70 4.32
CA LYS A 143 -17.23 11.60 4.65
C LYS A 143 -18.49 10.84 5.09
N VAL A 144 -18.58 9.56 4.78
CA VAL A 144 -19.70 8.66 5.12
C VAL A 144 -19.18 7.41 5.83
N PRO A 145 -20.01 6.78 6.69
CA PRO A 145 -19.57 5.63 7.47
C PRO A 145 -19.41 4.38 6.60
N PRO A 146 -18.39 3.53 6.91
CA PRO A 146 -18.23 2.23 6.27
C PRO A 146 -19.21 1.18 6.79
N ILE A 147 -19.27 0.04 6.10
CA ILE A 147 -20.20 -1.06 6.37
C ILE A 147 -20.14 -1.55 7.82
N TRP A 148 -18.97 -1.75 8.40
CA TRP A 148 -18.83 -2.22 9.79
C TRP A 148 -19.43 -1.25 10.82
N TYR A 149 -19.37 0.06 10.57
CA TYR A 149 -20.04 1.05 11.43
C TYR A 149 -21.56 0.92 11.35
N THR A 150 -22.09 0.66 10.16
CA THR A 150 -23.53 0.43 9.95
C THR A 150 -23.97 -0.89 10.62
N LEU A 151 -23.19 -1.94 10.48
CA LEU A 151 -23.44 -3.24 11.10
C LEU A 151 -23.39 -3.19 12.63
N GLU A 152 -22.45 -2.42 13.21
CA GLU A 152 -22.39 -2.23 14.67
C GLU A 152 -23.69 -1.60 15.23
N LYS A 153 -24.37 -0.72 14.48
CA LYS A 153 -25.68 -0.16 14.85
C LYS A 153 -26.78 -1.21 14.90
N GLU A 154 -26.60 -2.30 14.23
CA GLU A 154 -27.49 -3.48 14.20
C GLU A 154 -26.99 -4.60 15.15
N ASN A 155 -26.09 -4.28 16.08
CA ASN A 155 -25.46 -5.21 17.04
C ASN A 155 -24.71 -6.38 16.38
N ILE A 156 -24.16 -6.18 15.19
CA ILE A 156 -23.29 -7.13 14.50
C ILE A 156 -21.84 -6.77 14.80
N VAL A 157 -21.09 -7.74 15.29
CA VAL A 157 -19.69 -7.59 15.68
C VAL A 157 -18.79 -7.86 14.49
N SER A 158 -17.91 -6.89 14.20
CA SER A 158 -17.01 -6.97 13.05
C SER A 158 -15.56 -7.23 13.45
N GLY A 159 -14.90 -8.12 12.70
CA GLY A 159 -13.45 -8.31 12.71
C GLY A 159 -12.84 -7.70 11.45
N ILE A 160 -11.87 -6.82 11.62
CA ILE A 160 -11.26 -6.04 10.53
C ILE A 160 -9.78 -6.34 10.52
N LEU A 161 -9.29 -7.00 9.47
CA LEU A 161 -7.90 -7.41 9.34
C LEU A 161 -7.25 -6.76 8.10
N SER A 162 -6.28 -5.90 8.32
CA SER A 162 -5.44 -5.25 7.30
C SER A 162 -6.20 -4.48 6.21
N ILE A 163 -7.41 -4.00 6.52
CA ILE A 163 -8.24 -3.24 5.55
C ILE A 163 -7.72 -1.81 5.42
N PRO A 164 -7.39 -1.33 4.21
CA PRO A 164 -7.10 0.08 3.96
C PRO A 164 -8.26 0.99 4.35
N GLY A 165 -7.97 2.09 5.03
CA GLY A 165 -9.00 3.04 5.48
C GLY A 165 -9.83 2.57 6.69
N SER A 166 -9.35 1.56 7.45
CA SER A 166 -10.01 1.07 8.67
C SER A 166 -9.43 1.65 9.96
N THR A 167 -8.30 2.33 9.89
CA THR A 167 -7.61 2.88 11.08
C THR A 167 -7.41 4.40 11.00
N PRO A 168 -7.51 5.14 12.12
CA PRO A 168 -7.90 4.67 13.48
C PRO A 168 -9.21 3.87 13.50
N PRO A 169 -9.39 2.91 14.46
CA PRO A 169 -10.59 2.08 14.55
C PRO A 169 -11.88 2.89 14.63
N GLU A 170 -12.92 2.45 13.91
CA GLU A 170 -14.22 3.14 13.81
C GLU A 170 -15.35 2.40 14.56
N ILE A 171 -15.04 1.23 15.13
CA ILE A 171 -15.98 0.39 15.89
C ILE A 171 -15.64 0.39 17.37
N ASN A 172 -16.66 0.20 18.22
CA ASN A 172 -16.53 0.08 19.67
C ASN A 172 -16.56 -1.39 20.14
N MET A 173 -17.16 -2.26 19.33
CA MET A 173 -17.23 -3.71 19.58
C MET A 173 -16.59 -4.46 18.42
N GLY A 174 -15.77 -5.47 18.75
CA GLY A 174 -15.10 -6.29 17.77
C GLY A 174 -13.60 -6.07 17.71
N VAL A 175 -12.99 -6.43 16.59
CA VAL A 175 -11.53 -6.46 16.44
C VAL A 175 -11.09 -5.62 15.25
N THR A 176 -10.09 -4.78 15.45
CA THR A 176 -9.39 -4.08 14.34
C THR A 176 -7.89 -4.39 14.44
N ILE A 177 -7.34 -4.97 13.39
CA ILE A 177 -5.92 -5.32 13.30
C ILE A 177 -5.33 -4.55 12.12
N LYS A 178 -4.32 -3.72 12.42
CA LYS A 178 -3.48 -2.97 11.51
C LYS A 178 -4.10 -2.64 10.13
N GLY A 179 -4.80 -1.52 10.04
CA GLY A 179 -5.16 -0.96 8.75
C GLY A 179 -3.92 -0.40 8.05
N ARG A 180 -3.80 -0.64 6.75
CA ARG A 180 -2.62 -0.22 5.97
C ARG A 180 -2.54 1.28 5.83
N TRP A 181 -1.34 1.85 6.04
CA TRP A 181 -1.01 3.28 5.81
C TRP A 181 -1.91 4.28 6.54
N GLY A 182 -2.67 3.83 7.52
CA GLY A 182 -3.66 4.65 8.23
C GLY A 182 -3.06 5.70 9.18
N GLY A 183 -1.73 5.71 9.35
CA GLY A 183 -1.06 6.63 10.28
C GLY A 183 -1.46 6.40 11.74
N TRP A 184 -1.79 5.17 12.11
CA TRP A 184 -2.23 4.78 13.43
C TRP A 184 -1.30 3.72 14.01
N GLY A 185 -0.88 3.94 15.27
CA GLY A 185 -0.01 3.03 15.99
C GLY A 185 1.48 3.16 15.66
N LEU A 186 2.26 2.17 16.03
CA LEU A 186 3.71 2.09 15.81
C LEU A 186 4.02 1.03 14.78
N ASP A 187 4.54 1.46 13.64
CA ASP A 187 4.91 0.61 12.53
C ASP A 187 6.42 0.65 12.28
N PHE A 188 7.03 -0.51 12.06
CA PHE A 188 8.45 -0.65 11.80
C PHE A 188 8.64 -1.21 10.39
N PRO A 189 8.75 -0.34 9.38
CA PRO A 189 8.91 -0.80 8.01
C PRO A 189 10.20 -1.58 7.82
N ALA A 190 10.17 -2.51 6.87
CA ALA A 190 11.35 -3.24 6.44
C ALA A 190 12.41 -2.30 5.89
N ILE A 191 13.68 -2.65 6.04
CA ILE A 191 14.80 -1.81 5.66
C ILE A 191 15.90 -2.62 4.98
N ASN A 192 16.51 -2.03 3.95
CA ASN A 192 17.70 -2.57 3.30
C ASN A 192 18.96 -1.84 3.77
N PHE A 193 19.99 -2.62 4.12
CA PHE A 193 21.32 -2.12 4.43
C PHE A 193 22.27 -2.51 3.30
N HIS A 194 22.95 -1.52 2.74
CA HIS A 194 23.87 -1.66 1.64
C HIS A 194 25.25 -1.17 2.01
N SER A 195 26.24 -1.72 1.36
CA SER A 195 27.59 -1.17 1.40
C SER A 195 27.58 0.30 0.96
N ALA A 196 28.31 1.16 1.66
CA ALA A 196 28.51 2.55 1.26
C ALA A 196 29.14 2.71 -0.13
N GLN A 197 29.76 1.65 -0.64
CA GLN A 197 30.40 1.58 -1.95
C GLN A 197 29.46 1.08 -3.06
N ASP A 198 28.19 0.82 -2.75
CA ASP A 198 27.16 0.43 -3.74
C ASP A 198 26.72 1.65 -4.56
N ILE A 199 27.62 2.10 -5.45
CA ILE A 199 27.44 3.31 -6.28
C ILE A 199 26.30 3.09 -7.28
N GLU A 200 26.15 1.89 -7.80
CA GLU A 200 25.12 1.51 -8.76
C GLU A 200 23.73 1.79 -8.20
N LEU A 201 23.47 1.35 -6.97
CA LEU A 201 22.19 1.63 -6.30
C LEU A 201 21.94 3.14 -6.12
N LYS A 202 22.98 3.90 -5.76
CA LYS A 202 22.87 5.35 -5.59
C LYS A 202 22.49 6.06 -6.89
N GLN A 203 23.03 5.58 -8.01
CA GLN A 203 22.69 6.13 -9.34
C GLN A 203 21.29 5.74 -9.77
N ASP A 204 20.90 4.47 -9.61
CA ASP A 204 19.60 3.97 -10.05
C ASP A 204 18.44 4.52 -9.21
N GLN A 205 18.64 4.71 -7.93
CA GLN A 205 17.61 5.32 -7.07
C GLN A 205 17.39 6.80 -7.35
N GLY A 206 18.24 7.45 -8.16
CA GLY A 206 18.14 8.88 -8.42
C GLY A 206 18.20 9.70 -7.14
N PHE A 207 19.06 9.29 -6.19
CA PHE A 207 19.31 10.04 -4.97
C PHE A 207 19.62 11.50 -5.31
N GLY A 208 18.83 12.42 -4.76
CA GLY A 208 18.95 13.84 -5.04
C GLY A 208 17.97 14.38 -6.11
N ASN A 209 17.27 13.52 -6.86
CA ASN A 209 16.39 13.95 -7.95
C ASN A 209 14.90 13.96 -7.59
N ARG A 210 14.52 13.61 -6.36
CA ARG A 210 13.12 13.46 -5.97
C ARG A 210 12.70 14.52 -4.97
N VAL A 211 11.53 15.10 -5.22
CA VAL A 211 10.95 16.17 -4.39
C VAL A 211 10.11 15.61 -3.25
N PHE A 212 9.44 14.47 -3.48
CA PHE A 212 8.57 13.81 -2.51
C PHE A 212 8.87 12.32 -2.52
N TYR A 213 9.83 11.90 -1.70
CA TYR A 213 10.30 10.53 -1.74
C TYR A 213 9.99 9.75 -0.47
N PHE A 214 9.40 8.56 -0.65
CA PHE A 214 9.09 7.63 0.43
C PHE A 214 10.06 6.44 0.53
N GLY A 215 11.04 6.30 -0.32
CA GLY A 215 11.83 5.07 -0.42
C GLY A 215 13.27 5.17 0.05
N SER A 216 13.89 6.36 0.04
CA SER A 216 15.29 6.52 0.49
C SER A 216 15.48 6.23 1.98
N GLU A 217 14.44 6.42 2.76
CA GLU A 217 14.47 6.20 4.22
C GLU A 217 14.54 4.73 4.59
N LEU A 218 14.12 3.85 3.69
CA LEU A 218 14.09 2.41 3.88
C LEU A 218 15.34 1.72 3.33
N THR A 219 16.34 2.53 2.94
CA THR A 219 17.67 2.07 2.51
C THR A 219 18.73 2.85 3.27
N ARG A 220 19.69 2.16 3.86
CA ARG A 220 20.83 2.73 4.58
C ARG A 220 22.13 2.25 3.97
N PHE A 221 23.07 3.17 3.81
CA PHE A 221 24.43 2.87 3.37
C PHE A 221 25.36 2.83 4.56
N LEU A 222 26.10 1.73 4.71
CA LEU A 222 26.99 1.49 5.85
C LEU A 222 28.43 1.22 5.38
N ASN A 223 29.39 1.70 6.16
CA ASN A 223 30.80 1.37 5.98
C ASN A 223 31.16 0.11 6.77
N CYS A 224 31.99 -0.73 6.16
CA CYS A 224 32.67 -1.80 6.87
C CYS A 224 33.88 -1.28 7.63
N ARG A 225 34.24 -2.00 8.69
CA ARG A 225 35.47 -1.77 9.48
C ARG A 225 36.14 -3.11 9.86
N PRO A 226 37.36 -3.13 10.29
CA PRO A 226 37.92 -4.32 10.92
C PRO A 226 37.12 -4.74 12.15
N PRO A 227 36.91 -6.04 12.39
CA PRO A 227 36.23 -6.50 13.60
C PRO A 227 37.05 -6.16 14.85
N ALA A 228 36.36 -5.72 15.91
CA ALA A 228 36.98 -5.41 17.20
C ALA A 228 36.05 -5.82 18.35
N ASP A 229 36.62 -6.15 19.50
CA ASP A 229 35.92 -6.36 20.78
C ASP A 229 34.85 -7.45 20.77
N TRP A 230 35.04 -8.51 20.00
CA TRP A 230 34.17 -9.69 20.03
C TRP A 230 34.63 -10.65 21.13
N ALA A 231 33.68 -11.01 22.01
CA ALA A 231 33.95 -11.90 23.16
C ALA A 231 33.53 -13.36 22.90
N ILE A 232 33.10 -13.68 21.68
CA ILE A 232 32.81 -15.07 21.25
C ILE A 232 33.85 -15.57 20.27
N ASP A 233 33.98 -16.87 20.16
CA ASP A 233 34.81 -17.51 19.16
C ASP A 233 34.25 -17.24 17.76
N LEU A 234 34.94 -16.38 17.03
CA LEU A 234 34.52 -16.01 15.68
C LEU A 234 34.86 -17.13 14.69
N PRO A 235 33.98 -17.39 13.71
CA PRO A 235 34.31 -18.32 12.62
C PRO A 235 35.59 -17.92 11.91
N LYS A 236 36.41 -18.92 11.55
CA LYS A 236 37.60 -18.69 10.74
C LYS A 236 37.22 -18.06 9.41
N SER A 237 37.91 -17.00 9.05
CA SER A 237 37.77 -16.37 7.74
C SER A 237 39.04 -16.60 6.90
N TYR A 238 38.82 -16.98 5.62
CA TYR A 238 39.92 -17.13 4.65
C TYR A 238 40.19 -15.83 3.85
N SER A 239 39.43 -14.79 4.09
CA SER A 239 39.68 -13.41 3.65
C SER A 239 39.71 -12.50 4.88
N GLN A 240 40.25 -11.30 4.76
CA GLN A 240 40.25 -10.36 5.87
C GLN A 240 38.81 -10.06 6.29
N PRO A 241 38.37 -10.44 7.50
CA PRO A 241 37.00 -10.28 7.89
C PRO A 241 36.61 -8.80 8.06
N ARG A 242 35.33 -8.51 7.95
CA ARG A 242 34.77 -7.17 8.09
C ARG A 242 33.69 -7.14 9.14
N GLU A 243 33.50 -5.97 9.75
CA GLU A 243 32.41 -5.71 10.68
C GLU A 243 31.52 -4.59 10.14
N ILE A 244 30.22 -4.77 10.27
CA ILE A 244 29.22 -3.72 10.09
C ILE A 244 28.50 -3.46 11.42
N ARG A 245 28.13 -2.21 11.65
CA ARG A 245 27.28 -1.79 12.76
C ARG A 245 25.98 -1.23 12.21
N ILE A 246 24.90 -1.91 12.49
CA ILE A 246 23.54 -1.55 12.07
C ILE A 246 22.83 -0.98 13.29
N THR A 247 22.54 0.31 13.29
CA THR A 247 21.73 0.94 14.34
C THR A 247 20.41 1.41 13.73
N ASN A 248 19.30 0.84 14.18
CA ASN A 248 17.98 1.17 13.68
C ASN A 248 16.95 1.05 14.82
N TRP A 249 16.03 2.00 14.92
CA TRP A 249 14.99 2.05 15.96
C TRP A 249 15.55 1.89 17.39
N GLY A 250 16.72 2.47 17.66
CA GLY A 250 17.36 2.41 18.97
C GLY A 250 18.07 1.08 19.31
N GLU A 251 17.93 0.06 18.48
CA GLU A 251 18.65 -1.23 18.61
C GLU A 251 19.91 -1.20 17.77
N THR A 252 20.97 -1.82 18.24
CA THR A 252 22.21 -2.01 17.49
C THR A 252 22.47 -3.51 17.27
N ILE A 253 22.72 -3.89 16.04
CA ILE A 253 23.14 -5.23 15.64
C ILE A 253 24.46 -5.13 14.91
N TYR A 254 25.42 -5.92 15.32
CA TYR A 254 26.73 -6.07 14.68
C TYR A 254 26.70 -7.26 13.73
N GLY A 255 27.32 -7.14 12.56
CA GLY A 255 27.52 -8.23 11.61
C GLY A 255 29.01 -8.45 11.39
N TYR A 256 29.49 -9.67 11.65
CA TYR A 256 30.82 -10.14 11.30
C TYR A 256 30.74 -10.84 9.94
N ILE A 257 31.27 -10.19 8.91
CA ILE A 257 31.26 -10.67 7.52
C ILE A 257 32.55 -11.45 7.29
N TYR A 258 32.44 -12.69 6.83
CA TYR A 258 33.58 -13.58 6.66
C TYR A 258 33.47 -14.49 5.44
N ASN A 259 34.61 -15.00 5.00
CA ASN A 259 34.73 -16.02 3.97
C ASN A 259 34.97 -17.38 4.62
N SER A 260 33.97 -18.24 4.60
CA SER A 260 34.02 -19.56 5.22
C SER A 260 34.83 -20.59 4.40
N LYS A 261 35.21 -20.26 3.15
CA LYS A 261 35.82 -21.16 2.18
C LYS A 261 37.23 -20.71 1.82
N ASN A 262 38.14 -21.64 1.77
CA ASN A 262 39.49 -21.38 1.26
C ASN A 262 39.47 -21.39 -0.29
N ASN A 263 39.02 -20.28 -0.85
CA ASN A 263 38.96 -20.09 -2.30
C ASN A 263 39.80 -18.89 -2.74
N SER A 264 40.24 -18.91 -4.00
CA SER A 264 41.11 -17.88 -4.56
C SER A 264 40.35 -16.58 -4.93
N ASP A 265 39.03 -16.58 -4.86
CA ASP A 265 38.23 -15.44 -5.28
C ASP A 265 38.02 -14.39 -4.18
N HIS A 266 38.39 -14.73 -2.92
CA HIS A 266 38.24 -13.86 -1.76
C HIS A 266 36.84 -13.32 -1.53
N HIS A 267 35.82 -14.06 -1.97
CA HIS A 267 34.41 -13.69 -1.86
C HIS A 267 33.90 -14.02 -0.46
N TYR A 268 33.24 -13.05 0.19
CA TYR A 268 32.51 -13.30 1.43
C TYR A 268 31.25 -14.11 1.14
N ASP A 269 30.94 -15.05 2.00
CA ASP A 269 29.78 -15.94 1.84
C ASP A 269 28.90 -16.04 3.08
N SER A 270 29.30 -15.42 4.19
CA SER A 270 28.62 -15.58 5.48
C SER A 270 28.67 -14.31 6.34
N VAL A 271 27.65 -14.13 7.17
CA VAL A 271 27.58 -13.08 8.20
C VAL A 271 27.09 -13.67 9.51
N LEU A 272 27.84 -13.46 10.58
CA LEU A 272 27.43 -13.74 11.95
C LEU A 272 26.92 -12.44 12.58
N PHE A 273 25.68 -12.47 13.06
CA PHE A 273 25.02 -11.32 13.70
C PHE A 273 24.99 -11.47 15.22
N SER A 274 25.18 -10.33 15.93
CA SER A 274 25.13 -10.23 17.39
C SER A 274 24.65 -8.86 17.80
N LYS A 275 23.96 -8.75 18.96
CA LYS A 275 23.57 -7.45 19.56
C LYS A 275 24.66 -6.87 20.44
N ASP A 276 25.44 -7.70 21.07
CA ASP A 276 26.37 -7.35 22.14
C ASP A 276 27.82 -7.84 21.89
N LYS A 277 28.07 -8.49 20.77
CA LYS A 277 29.31 -9.18 20.42
C LYS A 277 29.69 -10.33 21.38
N GLN A 278 28.77 -10.72 22.24
CA GLN A 278 28.91 -11.81 23.23
C GLN A 278 27.98 -12.98 22.93
N THR A 279 26.82 -12.71 22.31
CA THR A 279 25.81 -13.70 22.02
C THR A 279 25.51 -13.73 20.53
N VAL A 280 25.52 -14.93 19.95
CA VAL A 280 25.15 -15.12 18.54
C VAL A 280 23.65 -14.94 18.37
N LEU A 281 23.25 -14.00 17.54
CA LEU A 281 21.85 -13.78 17.15
C LEU A 281 21.47 -14.68 15.96
N ALA A 282 22.33 -14.71 14.94
CA ALA A 282 22.21 -15.57 13.77
C ALA A 282 23.56 -15.73 13.07
N ASN A 283 23.76 -16.85 12.38
CA ASN A 283 24.90 -17.03 11.47
C ASN A 283 24.34 -17.48 10.11
N LEU A 284 24.43 -16.62 9.11
CA LEU A 284 23.72 -16.75 7.85
C LEU A 284 24.70 -16.78 6.67
N LYS A 285 24.43 -17.65 5.72
CA LYS A 285 25.05 -17.61 4.39
C LYS A 285 24.29 -16.65 3.48
N GLU A 286 24.95 -16.24 2.39
CA GLU A 286 24.28 -15.55 1.30
C GLU A 286 23.00 -16.28 0.87
N GLY A 287 21.92 -15.56 0.65
CA GLY A 287 20.60 -16.07 0.30
C GLY A 287 19.74 -16.56 1.47
N GLN A 288 20.26 -16.67 2.68
CA GLN A 288 19.55 -17.24 3.83
C GLN A 288 18.81 -16.19 4.67
N TRP A 289 17.64 -16.59 5.20
CA TRP A 289 16.90 -15.91 6.26
C TRP A 289 17.29 -16.46 7.63
N SER A 290 17.33 -15.59 8.64
CA SER A 290 17.36 -16.00 10.04
C SER A 290 16.02 -16.60 10.49
N ASN A 291 16.00 -17.22 11.65
CA ASN A 291 14.78 -17.28 12.46
C ASN A 291 14.38 -15.88 12.94
N TRP A 292 13.20 -15.74 13.52
CA TRP A 292 12.82 -14.52 14.22
C TRP A 292 13.74 -14.30 15.43
N CYS A 293 14.37 -13.16 15.49
CA CYS A 293 15.35 -12.79 16.50
C CYS A 293 14.77 -11.71 17.42
N PRO A 294 14.80 -11.88 18.75
CA PRO A 294 14.25 -10.91 19.67
C PRO A 294 15.04 -9.60 19.67
N VAL A 295 14.35 -8.47 19.57
CA VAL A 295 14.93 -7.12 19.62
C VAL A 295 14.07 -6.19 20.47
N LYS A 296 14.69 -5.09 20.93
CA LYS A 296 14.05 -4.07 21.72
C LYS A 296 14.07 -2.75 20.96
N LEU A 297 13.00 -2.47 20.23
CA LEU A 297 12.92 -1.27 19.42
C LEU A 297 12.40 -0.08 20.21
N ARG A 298 12.99 1.07 19.98
CA ARG A 298 12.59 2.34 20.56
C ARG A 298 12.04 3.24 19.47
N TRP A 299 10.78 3.59 19.63
CA TRP A 299 10.17 4.60 18.79
C TRP A 299 10.62 5.99 19.22
N GLU A 300 11.24 6.71 18.31
CA GLU A 300 11.64 8.09 18.53
C GLU A 300 11.01 8.98 17.46
N THR A 301 10.26 10.00 17.91
CA THR A 301 9.58 10.93 16.99
C THR A 301 10.53 11.81 16.19
N LYS A 302 11.81 11.85 16.57
CA LYS A 302 12.77 12.79 15.98
C LYS A 302 13.52 12.25 14.75
N ASN A 303 13.51 10.96 14.52
CA ASN A 303 14.63 10.44 13.76
C ASN A 303 14.35 9.99 12.34
N ASP A 304 13.16 9.70 11.87
CA ASP A 304 13.26 8.85 10.70
C ASP A 304 12.20 8.96 9.61
N TYR A 305 11.38 9.97 9.62
CA TYR A 305 10.55 10.20 8.43
C TYR A 305 10.87 11.53 7.80
N ASN A 306 11.04 11.47 6.50
CA ASN A 306 11.43 12.53 5.62
C ASN A 306 10.84 13.88 6.01
N ILE A 307 11.68 14.88 6.09
CA ILE A 307 11.34 16.28 6.30
C ILE A 307 10.21 16.79 5.40
N ASN A 308 9.92 16.09 4.31
CA ASN A 308 8.88 16.43 3.34
C ASN A 308 7.55 15.69 3.56
N THR A 309 7.49 14.68 4.42
CA THR A 309 6.21 14.15 4.88
C THR A 309 5.61 15.08 5.91
N PRO A 310 4.28 15.30 5.88
CA PRO A 310 3.63 16.07 6.94
C PRO A 310 3.97 15.38 8.24
N LYS A 311 4.71 16.12 9.05
CA LYS A 311 5.16 15.64 10.33
C LYS A 311 3.95 15.07 11.04
N ARG A 312 4.04 13.82 11.36
CA ARG A 312 3.39 13.03 12.38
C ARG A 312 2.17 13.67 13.03
N MET A 313 1.15 12.89 13.09
CA MET A 313 -0.06 13.25 13.82
C MET A 313 0.32 13.72 15.24
N PRO A 314 -0.30 14.73 15.80
CA PRO A 314 0.04 15.26 17.14
C PRO A 314 0.13 14.21 18.25
N TRP A 315 -0.63 13.11 18.14
CA TRP A 315 -0.59 11.98 19.07
C TRP A 315 0.69 11.14 18.99
N GLU A 316 1.43 11.16 17.88
CA GLU A 316 2.72 10.47 17.74
C GLU A 316 3.81 11.10 18.64
N ARG A 317 3.64 12.36 19.03
CA ARG A 317 4.57 13.03 19.94
C ARG A 317 4.58 12.38 21.32
N ASP A 318 3.45 11.88 21.77
CA ASP A 318 3.33 11.21 23.07
C ASP A 318 3.93 9.81 23.06
N LEU A 319 4.21 9.27 21.88
CA LEU A 319 4.87 7.98 21.67
C LEU A 319 6.39 8.11 21.58
N SER A 320 6.95 9.31 21.79
CA SER A 320 8.37 9.64 21.55
C SER A 320 9.39 8.85 22.37
N SER A 321 8.96 8.14 23.40
CA SER A 321 9.83 7.35 24.27
C SER A 321 9.37 5.89 24.41
N ILE A 322 8.50 5.41 23.54
CA ILE A 322 7.97 4.05 23.64
C ILE A 322 9.03 3.04 23.21
N THR A 323 9.21 2.05 24.07
CA THR A 323 10.03 0.87 23.78
C THR A 323 9.15 -0.34 23.63
N ILE A 324 9.38 -1.13 22.57
CA ILE A 324 8.64 -2.34 22.25
C ILE A 324 9.62 -3.52 22.19
N ASN A 325 9.34 -4.58 22.94
CA ASN A 325 9.96 -5.88 22.69
C ASN A 325 9.26 -6.51 21.48
N THR A 326 10.02 -6.90 20.48
CA THR A 326 9.51 -7.45 19.22
C THR A 326 10.56 -8.37 18.59
N GLU A 327 10.37 -8.76 17.34
CA GLU A 327 11.30 -9.62 16.63
C GLU A 327 11.70 -8.99 15.30
N VAL A 328 12.91 -9.30 14.88
CA VAL A 328 13.45 -9.01 13.54
C VAL A 328 13.81 -10.32 12.82
N LYS A 329 13.55 -10.34 11.52
CA LYS A 329 14.02 -11.40 10.64
C LYS A 329 15.02 -10.81 9.66
N ILE A 330 16.18 -11.44 9.52
CA ILE A 330 17.33 -10.94 8.78
C ILE A 330 17.57 -11.80 7.56
N LYS A 331 17.78 -11.19 6.40
CA LYS A 331 18.28 -11.87 5.20
C LYS A 331 19.60 -11.28 4.76
N VAL A 332 20.54 -12.15 4.48
CA VAL A 332 21.73 -11.80 3.71
C VAL A 332 21.37 -11.96 2.23
N ILE A 333 21.06 -10.88 1.54
CA ILE A 333 20.64 -10.93 0.12
C ILE A 333 21.85 -11.28 -0.74
N ARG A 334 22.96 -10.55 -0.58
CA ARG A 334 24.17 -10.74 -1.36
C ARG A 334 25.40 -10.27 -0.59
N LEU A 335 26.50 -10.98 -0.81
CA LEU A 335 27.83 -10.61 -0.36
C LEU A 335 28.75 -10.49 -1.57
N GLY A 336 29.88 -9.83 -1.41
CA GLY A 336 30.83 -9.66 -2.49
C GLY A 336 32.28 -9.69 -1.99
N ARG A 337 33.17 -9.14 -2.81
CA ARG A 337 34.55 -8.90 -2.41
C ARG A 337 34.67 -7.58 -1.69
N LYS A 338 35.74 -7.40 -0.94
CA LYS A 338 36.06 -6.19 -0.18
C LYS A 338 34.91 -5.87 0.81
N ASP A 339 34.26 -4.73 0.67
CA ASP A 339 33.25 -4.24 1.61
C ASP A 339 31.81 -4.34 1.05
N PHE A 340 31.58 -5.15 0.01
CA PHE A 340 30.26 -5.23 -0.62
C PHE A 340 29.33 -6.19 0.11
N PHE A 341 28.11 -5.68 0.46
CA PHE A 341 27.04 -6.48 1.04
C PHE A 341 25.67 -5.82 0.77
N ARG A 342 24.62 -6.65 0.78
CA ARG A 342 23.21 -6.26 0.79
C ARG A 342 22.49 -7.12 1.82
N ILE A 343 21.87 -6.49 2.81
CA ILE A 343 21.19 -7.14 3.94
C ILE A 343 19.82 -6.51 4.11
N ARG A 344 18.79 -7.34 4.36
CA ARG A 344 17.43 -6.90 4.60
C ARG A 344 16.98 -7.29 5.99
N PHE A 345 16.35 -6.33 6.68
CA PHE A 345 15.64 -6.54 7.93
C PHE A 345 14.15 -6.37 7.72
N ILE A 346 13.37 -7.33 8.18
CA ILE A 346 11.92 -7.20 8.34
C ILE A 346 11.58 -7.34 9.81
N TYR A 347 10.66 -6.51 10.28
CA TYR A 347 10.24 -6.49 11.68
C TYR A 347 8.86 -7.12 11.83
N ASN A 348 8.59 -7.69 13.00
CA ASN A 348 7.23 -8.05 13.36
C ASN A 348 6.36 -6.79 13.40
N ASN A 349 5.41 -6.72 12.49
CA ASN A 349 4.52 -5.56 12.30
C ASN A 349 3.27 -5.64 13.17
N LEU A 350 3.27 -6.46 14.21
CA LEU A 350 2.16 -6.56 15.14
C LEU A 350 2.59 -6.15 16.54
N ASN A 351 1.86 -5.23 17.14
CA ASN A 351 2.06 -4.80 18.50
C ASN A 351 0.76 -4.20 19.08
N LYS A 352 0.71 -4.00 20.39
CA LYS A 352 -0.49 -3.50 21.09
C LYS A 352 -1.00 -2.13 20.60
N TYR A 353 -0.22 -1.38 19.85
CA TYR A 353 -0.63 -0.09 19.27
C TYR A 353 -1.26 -0.23 17.89
N LEU A 354 -1.23 -1.43 17.29
CA LEU A 354 -1.78 -1.73 15.96
C LEU A 354 -2.95 -2.71 16.02
N VAL A 355 -3.43 -3.03 17.21
CA VAL A 355 -4.55 -3.96 17.42
C VAL A 355 -5.52 -3.36 18.43
N ARG A 356 -6.80 -3.56 18.21
CA ARG A 356 -7.88 -3.27 19.15
C ARG A 356 -8.84 -4.47 19.22
N PRO A 357 -9.09 -5.01 20.40
CA PRO A 357 -8.50 -4.70 21.72
C PRO A 357 -6.98 -4.96 21.75
N SER A 358 -6.22 -4.13 22.45
CA SER A 358 -4.75 -4.15 22.42
C SER A 358 -4.12 -5.43 22.98
N HIS A 359 -4.78 -6.10 23.92
CA HIS A 359 -4.31 -7.35 24.54
C HIS A 359 -4.24 -8.51 23.54
N MET A 360 -5.01 -8.46 22.44
CA MET A 360 -4.98 -9.50 21.41
C MET A 360 -3.66 -9.54 20.62
N ALA A 361 -2.85 -8.48 20.66
CA ALA A 361 -1.61 -8.46 19.91
C ALA A 361 -0.63 -9.55 20.36
N GLU A 362 -0.51 -9.79 21.65
CA GLU A 362 0.34 -10.85 22.23
C GLU A 362 -0.22 -12.24 21.90
N ASP A 363 -1.53 -12.45 22.09
CA ASP A 363 -2.19 -13.72 21.76
C ASP A 363 -2.06 -14.08 20.26
N ILE A 364 -2.15 -13.10 19.37
CA ILE A 364 -1.93 -13.33 17.93
C ILE A 364 -0.48 -13.73 17.65
N VAL A 365 0.50 -13.05 18.23
CA VAL A 365 1.91 -13.39 18.04
C VAL A 365 2.21 -14.80 18.56
N GLU A 366 1.68 -15.18 19.72
CA GLU A 366 1.85 -16.52 20.29
C GLU A 366 1.16 -17.61 19.46
N SER A 367 -0.05 -17.35 18.98
CA SER A 367 -0.88 -18.33 18.28
C SER A 367 -0.58 -18.46 16.79
N VAL A 368 -0.22 -17.39 16.13
CA VAL A 368 -0.06 -17.28 14.67
C VAL A 368 1.40 -17.03 14.29
N GLY A 369 2.11 -16.26 15.10
CA GLY A 369 3.48 -15.83 14.89
C GLY A 369 3.62 -14.35 14.50
N PRO A 370 4.88 -13.88 14.40
CA PRO A 370 5.18 -12.51 14.00
C PRO A 370 4.58 -12.16 12.64
N MET A 371 3.97 -10.98 12.55
CA MET A 371 3.34 -10.50 11.32
C MET A 371 4.37 -9.97 10.34
N VAL A 372 4.35 -10.51 9.13
CA VAL A 372 4.99 -9.91 7.97
C VAL A 372 3.92 -9.21 7.15
N ASP A 373 3.86 -7.91 7.27
CA ASP A 373 3.02 -7.12 6.38
C ASP A 373 3.86 -6.63 5.19
N PHE A 374 3.64 -7.25 4.04
CA PHE A 374 4.36 -6.94 2.81
C PHE A 374 4.03 -5.57 2.20
N VAL A 375 3.30 -4.78 2.91
CA VAL A 375 2.81 -3.48 2.47
C VAL A 375 3.84 -2.41 2.41
N ASP A 376 4.54 -2.30 3.53
CA ASP A 376 5.39 -1.16 3.76
C ASP A 376 6.68 -1.30 3.00
N ASN A 377 6.73 -2.40 2.32
CA ASN A 377 7.75 -2.61 1.37
C ASN A 377 7.42 -1.86 0.16
N TYR A 378 7.96 -0.74 0.13
CA TYR A 378 8.12 -0.14 -1.15
C TYR A 378 8.68 -1.20 -2.09
N PRO A 379 7.93 -1.66 -3.09
CA PRO A 379 8.50 -2.41 -4.18
C PRO A 379 9.84 -1.84 -4.65
N PRO A 380 10.09 -0.51 -4.56
CA PRO A 380 11.41 0.08 -4.80
C PRO A 380 12.58 -0.54 -4.06
N GLN A 381 12.37 -1.17 -2.91
CA GLN A 381 13.48 -1.77 -2.17
C GLN A 381 14.00 -3.08 -2.76
N LEU A 382 13.17 -3.81 -3.49
CA LEU A 382 13.45 -5.13 -4.03
C LEU A 382 13.19 -5.19 -5.54
N ILE A 383 13.58 -4.16 -6.26
CA ILE A 383 13.41 -4.07 -7.72
C ILE A 383 14.66 -3.62 -8.48
N TYR A 384 15.75 -3.32 -7.78
CA TYR A 384 16.94 -2.76 -8.43
C TYR A 384 17.85 -3.82 -9.02
N PHE A 385 17.96 -4.97 -8.38
CA PHE A 385 18.90 -6.03 -8.73
C PHE A 385 18.19 -7.35 -8.97
N ASP A 386 18.77 -8.21 -9.80
CA ASP A 386 18.12 -9.49 -10.18
C ASP A 386 17.92 -10.42 -8.98
N GLU A 387 18.82 -10.40 -8.00
CA GLU A 387 18.68 -11.14 -6.75
C GLU A 387 17.55 -10.66 -5.85
N ASP A 388 17.07 -9.43 -6.03
CA ASP A 388 15.93 -8.88 -5.28
C ASP A 388 14.64 -9.65 -5.54
N LYS A 389 14.47 -10.19 -6.76
CA LYS A 389 13.29 -10.96 -7.16
C LYS A 389 13.02 -12.15 -6.24
N THR A 390 14.07 -12.90 -5.91
CA THR A 390 13.96 -14.04 -5.00
C THR A 390 13.54 -13.60 -3.61
N THR A 391 14.16 -12.55 -3.08
CA THR A 391 13.81 -11.99 -1.76
C THR A 391 12.39 -11.47 -1.73
N PHE A 392 11.95 -10.82 -2.81
CA PHE A 392 10.59 -10.34 -2.99
C PHE A 392 9.56 -11.49 -2.89
N LEU A 393 9.77 -12.57 -3.64
CA LEU A 393 8.86 -13.72 -3.64
C LEU A 393 8.81 -14.42 -2.28
N GLU A 394 9.96 -14.57 -1.61
CA GLU A 394 10.03 -15.16 -0.27
C GLU A 394 9.31 -14.32 0.78
N GLU A 395 9.47 -13.00 0.74
CA GLU A 395 8.79 -12.09 1.67
C GLU A 395 7.28 -12.06 1.43
N ALA A 396 6.85 -12.09 0.17
CA ALA A 396 5.44 -12.24 -0.19
C ALA A 396 4.86 -13.55 0.36
N GLN A 397 5.62 -14.66 0.26
CA GLN A 397 5.21 -15.95 0.82
C GLN A 397 5.04 -15.88 2.34
N LEU A 398 5.98 -15.26 3.06
CA LEU A 398 5.88 -15.09 4.52
C LEU A 398 4.61 -14.34 4.92
N SER A 399 4.27 -13.28 4.18
CA SER A 399 3.03 -12.51 4.41
C SER A 399 1.78 -13.35 4.14
N LEU A 400 1.73 -14.05 3.00
CA LEU A 400 0.59 -14.90 2.66
C LEU A 400 0.40 -16.05 3.66
N ASP A 401 1.48 -16.67 4.12
CA ASP A 401 1.43 -17.73 5.13
C ASP A 401 0.89 -17.22 6.47
N TRP A 402 1.27 -16.02 6.87
CA TRP A 402 0.74 -15.37 8.06
C TRP A 402 -0.76 -15.11 7.93
N HIS A 403 -1.20 -14.49 6.83
CA HIS A 403 -2.61 -14.23 6.56
C HIS A 403 -3.44 -15.53 6.46
N ALA A 404 -2.87 -16.59 5.90
CA ALA A 404 -3.50 -17.90 5.84
C ALA A 404 -3.76 -18.52 7.24
N LYS A 405 -2.87 -18.27 8.20
CA LYS A 405 -3.06 -18.69 9.60
C LYS A 405 -4.08 -17.80 10.31
N MET A 406 -4.07 -16.50 10.02
CA MET A 406 -5.02 -15.54 10.58
C MET A 406 -6.47 -15.86 10.25
N VAL A 407 -6.77 -16.52 9.13
CA VAL A 407 -8.13 -16.96 8.80
C VAL A 407 -8.73 -17.79 9.95
N GLY A 408 -8.02 -18.81 10.40
CA GLY A 408 -8.47 -19.66 11.50
C GLY A 408 -8.56 -18.90 12.84
N TYR A 409 -7.61 -18.01 13.10
CA TYR A 409 -7.64 -17.17 14.30
C TYR A 409 -8.87 -16.26 14.31
N MET A 410 -9.12 -15.52 13.22
CA MET A 410 -10.25 -14.61 13.11
C MET A 410 -11.59 -15.35 13.22
N ALA A 411 -11.72 -16.50 12.58
CA ALA A 411 -12.98 -17.25 12.56
C ALA A 411 -13.31 -17.93 13.89
N ASN A 412 -12.30 -18.32 14.70
CA ASN A 412 -12.52 -19.18 15.86
C ASN A 412 -12.18 -18.53 17.21
N ARG A 413 -11.55 -17.35 17.23
CA ARG A 413 -11.08 -16.70 18.46
C ARG A 413 -11.51 -15.26 18.66
N THR A 414 -12.26 -14.66 17.72
CA THR A 414 -12.63 -13.25 17.83
C THR A 414 -14.10 -12.99 18.12
N ASP A 415 -14.94 -14.02 18.13
CA ASP A 415 -16.40 -13.93 18.28
C ASP A 415 -17.06 -12.90 17.36
N CYS A 416 -16.46 -12.66 16.18
CA CYS A 416 -16.98 -11.72 15.20
C CYS A 416 -18.03 -12.39 14.31
N ASP A 417 -19.15 -11.72 14.11
CA ASP A 417 -20.21 -12.14 13.18
C ASP A 417 -19.79 -11.96 11.73
N VAL A 418 -19.01 -10.92 11.46
CA VAL A 418 -18.56 -10.54 10.11
C VAL A 418 -17.07 -10.28 10.12
N ILE A 419 -16.34 -10.82 9.14
CA ILE A 419 -14.90 -10.63 8.99
C ILE A 419 -14.62 -9.93 7.67
N PHE A 420 -13.88 -8.84 7.75
CA PHE A 420 -13.30 -8.10 6.61
C PHE A 420 -11.81 -8.36 6.60
N HIS A 421 -11.29 -8.95 5.53
CA HIS A 421 -9.89 -9.35 5.44
C HIS A 421 -9.28 -8.89 4.12
N SER A 422 -8.18 -8.16 4.20
CA SER A 422 -7.40 -7.77 3.03
C SER A 422 -5.96 -8.28 3.13
N ILE A 423 -5.40 -8.61 1.98
CA ILE A 423 -3.97 -8.86 1.78
C ILE A 423 -3.48 -7.93 0.67
N TYR A 424 -2.20 -7.54 0.73
CA TYR A 424 -1.67 -6.58 -0.24
C TYR A 424 -1.16 -7.25 -1.54
N THR A 425 -1.18 -8.54 -1.61
CA THR A 425 -0.82 -9.35 -2.78
C THR A 425 -2.12 -9.67 -3.56
N PRO A 426 -2.12 -9.62 -4.91
CA PRO A 426 -0.96 -9.57 -5.82
C PRO A 426 -0.51 -8.16 -6.26
N ASN A 427 -1.05 -7.09 -5.70
CA ASN A 427 -0.75 -5.72 -6.14
C ASN A 427 0.75 -5.43 -6.26
N GLN A 428 1.57 -5.75 -5.24
CA GLN A 428 3.00 -5.49 -5.32
C GLN A 428 3.66 -6.25 -6.47
N MET A 429 3.25 -7.52 -6.69
CA MET A 429 3.80 -8.32 -7.77
C MET A 429 3.49 -7.67 -9.11
N LEU A 430 2.22 -7.35 -9.36
CA LEU A 430 1.77 -6.79 -10.65
C LEU A 430 2.30 -5.38 -10.90
N THR A 431 2.56 -4.59 -9.86
CA THR A 431 3.11 -3.23 -9.98
C THR A 431 4.63 -3.14 -9.79
N SER A 432 5.32 -4.29 -9.64
CA SER A 432 6.78 -4.34 -9.50
C SER A 432 7.52 -4.29 -10.85
N ARG A 433 8.83 -4.57 -10.82
CA ARG A 433 9.70 -4.61 -12.00
C ARG A 433 9.46 -5.84 -12.88
N TRP A 434 9.14 -7.01 -12.27
CA TRP A 434 9.50 -8.31 -12.81
C TRP A 434 8.50 -8.95 -13.76
N TRP A 435 7.20 -8.62 -13.70
CA TRP A 435 6.19 -9.48 -14.31
C TRP A 435 5.33 -8.80 -15.36
N LEU A 436 4.45 -7.88 -14.96
CA LEU A 436 3.31 -7.46 -15.78
C LEU A 436 3.69 -6.95 -17.17
N GLY A 437 4.72 -6.12 -17.27
CA GLY A 437 5.17 -5.60 -18.57
C GLY A 437 5.71 -6.66 -19.53
N TYR A 438 6.15 -7.82 -19.01
CA TYR A 438 6.72 -8.90 -19.84
C TYR A 438 5.72 -10.00 -20.20
N ILE A 439 4.59 -10.08 -19.48
CA ILE A 439 3.56 -11.10 -19.70
C ILE A 439 2.30 -10.56 -20.37
N ASP A 440 2.05 -9.26 -20.31
CA ASP A 440 0.88 -8.63 -20.91
C ASP A 440 1.15 -8.24 -22.37
N PRO A 441 0.35 -8.76 -23.35
CA PRO A 441 0.56 -8.47 -24.76
C PRO A 441 0.47 -6.99 -25.15
N GLU A 442 -0.24 -6.18 -24.37
CA GLU A 442 -0.39 -4.74 -24.59
C GLU A 442 0.87 -3.94 -24.20
N SER A 443 1.86 -4.59 -23.59
CA SER A 443 3.11 -3.95 -23.18
C SER A 443 4.14 -3.95 -24.30
N PRO A 444 4.86 -2.82 -24.51
CA PRO A 444 6.04 -2.81 -25.38
C PRO A 444 7.14 -3.78 -24.94
N ARG A 445 7.20 -4.14 -23.65
CA ARG A 445 8.18 -5.08 -23.09
C ARG A 445 7.86 -6.55 -23.39
N TYR A 446 6.65 -6.85 -23.81
CA TYR A 446 6.22 -8.22 -24.11
C TYR A 446 7.18 -8.94 -25.08
N ARG A 447 7.69 -8.20 -26.07
CA ARG A 447 8.64 -8.70 -27.09
C ARG A 447 10.09 -8.74 -26.63
N GLN A 448 10.40 -8.23 -25.44
CA GLN A 448 11.78 -8.20 -24.91
C GLN A 448 12.20 -9.53 -24.27
N VAL A 449 11.28 -10.46 -24.08
CA VAL A 449 11.54 -11.78 -23.50
C VAL A 449 11.08 -12.89 -24.45
N SER A 450 11.78 -14.01 -24.42
CA SER A 450 11.40 -15.22 -25.17
C SER A 450 10.14 -15.85 -24.55
N ASP A 451 9.46 -16.71 -25.32
CA ASP A 451 8.31 -17.47 -24.83
C ASP A 451 8.66 -18.35 -23.62
N MET A 452 9.86 -18.93 -23.60
CA MET A 452 10.36 -19.71 -22.47
C MET A 452 10.45 -18.84 -21.20
N GLN A 453 11.05 -17.66 -21.29
CA GLN A 453 11.15 -16.73 -20.18
C GLN A 453 9.76 -16.25 -19.73
N ARG A 454 8.89 -15.93 -20.66
CA ARG A 454 7.50 -15.51 -20.37
C ARG A 454 6.71 -16.61 -19.66
N ASN A 455 6.89 -17.87 -20.03
CA ASN A 455 6.26 -19.00 -19.35
C ASN A 455 6.75 -19.13 -17.90
N VAL A 456 8.02 -18.87 -17.62
CA VAL A 456 8.53 -18.82 -16.24
C VAL A 456 7.84 -17.71 -15.44
N LEU A 457 7.73 -16.51 -16.00
CA LEU A 457 7.07 -15.36 -15.35
C LEU A 457 5.58 -15.65 -15.11
N TRP A 458 4.88 -16.28 -16.07
CA TRP A 458 3.51 -16.74 -15.89
C TRP A 458 3.40 -17.80 -14.79
N GLY A 459 4.36 -18.72 -14.70
CA GLY A 459 4.42 -19.71 -13.63
C GLY A 459 4.49 -19.07 -12.24
N GLU A 460 5.31 -18.05 -12.09
CA GLU A 460 5.43 -17.27 -10.83
C GLU A 460 4.12 -16.53 -10.50
N VAL A 461 3.49 -15.88 -11.48
CA VAL A 461 2.20 -15.19 -11.29
C VAL A 461 1.10 -16.18 -10.91
N LYS A 462 0.98 -17.28 -11.66
CA LYS A 462 -0.01 -18.32 -11.38
C LYS A 462 0.19 -18.93 -9.98
N LYS A 463 1.44 -19.15 -9.57
CA LYS A 463 1.75 -19.62 -8.21
C LYS A 463 1.25 -18.63 -7.15
N MET A 464 1.37 -17.33 -7.37
CA MET A 464 0.85 -16.31 -6.48
C MET A 464 -0.69 -16.38 -6.37
N TYR A 465 -1.38 -16.55 -7.48
CA TYR A 465 -2.85 -16.78 -7.47
C TYR A 465 -3.23 -18.07 -6.76
N GLN A 466 -2.46 -19.16 -6.88
CA GLN A 466 -2.65 -20.40 -6.13
C GLN A 466 -2.48 -20.21 -4.62
N GLN A 467 -1.58 -19.36 -4.19
CA GLN A 467 -1.41 -19.03 -2.77
C GLN A 467 -2.64 -18.27 -2.23
N ILE A 468 -3.19 -17.34 -3.01
CA ILE A 468 -4.45 -16.66 -2.69
C ILE A 468 -5.61 -17.67 -2.66
N ASP A 469 -5.68 -18.58 -3.61
CA ASP A 469 -6.65 -19.68 -3.64
C ASP A 469 -6.57 -20.58 -2.41
N THR A 470 -5.36 -20.81 -1.90
CA THR A 470 -5.14 -21.55 -0.65
C THR A 470 -5.75 -20.82 0.55
N ILE A 471 -5.65 -19.49 0.62
CA ILE A 471 -6.31 -18.70 1.66
C ILE A 471 -7.83 -18.82 1.55
N ILE A 472 -8.38 -18.76 0.34
CA ILE A 472 -9.82 -18.96 0.10
C ILE A 472 -10.27 -20.35 0.58
N GLY A 473 -9.48 -21.39 0.31
CA GLY A 473 -9.75 -22.74 0.83
C GLY A 473 -9.81 -22.81 2.36
N LYS A 474 -8.90 -22.09 3.02
CA LYS A 474 -8.93 -21.97 4.49
C LYS A 474 -10.16 -21.21 4.97
N ILE A 475 -10.59 -20.16 4.28
CA ILE A 475 -11.82 -19.44 4.61
C ILE A 475 -13.01 -20.38 4.50
N ILE A 476 -13.18 -21.07 3.37
CA ILE A 476 -14.28 -22.02 3.15
C ILE A 476 -14.36 -23.06 4.26
N ASN A 477 -13.23 -23.60 4.70
CA ASN A 477 -13.16 -24.61 5.75
C ASN A 477 -13.52 -24.07 7.16
N ASN A 478 -13.56 -22.77 7.34
CA ASN A 478 -13.95 -22.09 8.59
C ASN A 478 -15.36 -21.46 8.52
N LEU A 479 -16.09 -21.69 7.45
CA LEU A 479 -17.48 -21.29 7.30
C LEU A 479 -18.41 -22.51 7.39
N ASP A 480 -19.71 -22.26 7.61
CA ASP A 480 -20.78 -23.24 7.56
C ASP A 480 -21.77 -22.94 6.43
N GLU A 481 -22.84 -23.76 6.37
CA GLU A 481 -23.84 -23.64 5.30
C GLU A 481 -24.68 -22.36 5.39
N GLU A 482 -24.74 -21.73 6.58
CA GLU A 482 -25.46 -20.47 6.82
C GLU A 482 -24.57 -19.24 6.62
N SER A 483 -23.30 -19.45 6.30
CA SER A 483 -22.32 -18.38 6.12
C SER A 483 -22.25 -17.89 4.68
N TYR A 484 -21.98 -16.60 4.51
CA TYR A 484 -21.65 -16.00 3.22
C TYR A 484 -20.13 -15.86 3.06
N LEU A 485 -19.62 -16.17 1.87
CA LEU A 485 -18.28 -15.78 1.43
C LEU A 485 -18.39 -14.82 0.27
N VAL A 486 -17.75 -13.66 0.41
CA VAL A 486 -17.57 -12.69 -0.69
C VAL A 486 -16.08 -12.56 -1.00
N ILE A 487 -15.72 -12.65 -2.28
CA ILE A 487 -14.38 -12.41 -2.78
C ILE A 487 -14.45 -11.24 -3.76
N SER A 488 -13.67 -10.21 -3.46
CA SER A 488 -13.58 -8.98 -4.26
C SER A 488 -12.12 -8.56 -4.41
N SER A 489 -11.90 -7.50 -5.14
CA SER A 489 -10.64 -6.74 -5.11
C SER A 489 -10.94 -5.27 -5.44
N ASP A 490 -10.01 -4.42 -5.09
CA ASP A 490 -10.17 -2.97 -5.24
C ASP A 490 -9.83 -2.46 -6.66
N HIS A 491 -8.88 -3.07 -7.36
CA HIS A 491 -8.49 -2.72 -8.73
C HIS A 491 -7.64 -3.82 -9.37
N GLY A 492 -7.47 -3.75 -10.68
CA GLY A 492 -6.47 -4.50 -11.42
C GLY A 492 -5.14 -3.75 -11.57
N ALA A 493 -4.43 -4.00 -12.66
CA ALA A 493 -3.20 -3.31 -13.01
C ALA A 493 -2.94 -3.36 -14.53
N VAL A 494 -2.32 -2.30 -15.05
CA VAL A 494 -1.92 -2.20 -16.47
C VAL A 494 -0.40 -2.24 -16.60
N PRO A 495 0.14 -2.64 -17.76
CA PRO A 495 1.57 -2.51 -18.03
C PRO A 495 2.07 -1.07 -17.88
N LEU A 496 3.29 -0.93 -17.38
CA LEU A 496 4.03 0.33 -17.33
C LEU A 496 5.32 0.20 -18.17
N PHE A 497 5.49 1.12 -19.08
CA PHE A 497 6.70 1.21 -19.88
C PHE A 497 7.47 2.51 -19.62
N LYS A 498 6.78 3.66 -19.63
CA LYS A 498 7.42 4.98 -19.42
C LYS A 498 6.86 5.70 -18.20
N GLU A 499 7.76 6.23 -17.41
CA GLU A 499 7.48 7.27 -16.42
C GLU A 499 7.47 8.62 -17.09
N VAL A 500 6.49 9.45 -16.74
CA VAL A 500 6.33 10.81 -17.29
C VAL A 500 6.48 11.82 -16.15
N ARG A 501 7.52 12.65 -16.24
CA ARG A 501 7.85 13.69 -15.27
C ARG A 501 7.20 15.01 -15.64
N LEU A 502 5.94 15.19 -15.24
CA LEU A 502 5.20 16.41 -15.53
C LEU A 502 5.85 17.65 -14.89
N ASN A 503 6.53 17.48 -13.77
CA ASN A 503 7.26 18.60 -13.13
C ASN A 503 8.46 19.05 -13.96
N ASN A 504 9.13 18.19 -14.71
CA ASN A 504 10.15 18.61 -15.67
C ASN A 504 9.55 19.40 -16.85
N LEU A 505 8.35 19.02 -17.32
CA LEU A 505 7.63 19.80 -18.32
C LEU A 505 7.35 21.22 -17.80
N PHE A 506 6.78 21.33 -16.59
CA PHE A 506 6.46 22.63 -15.99
C PHE A 506 7.70 23.46 -15.69
N ALA A 507 8.81 22.85 -15.34
CA ALA A 507 10.09 23.53 -15.16
C ALA A 507 10.63 24.06 -16.49
N LYS A 508 10.56 23.29 -17.58
CA LYS A 508 10.91 23.73 -18.93
C LYS A 508 10.06 24.91 -19.42
N MET A 509 8.78 24.92 -19.03
CA MET A 509 7.87 26.04 -19.31
C MET A 509 8.14 27.27 -18.42
N GLY A 510 9.07 27.20 -17.47
CA GLY A 510 9.35 28.26 -16.51
C GLY A 510 8.26 28.44 -15.44
N LEU A 511 7.35 27.48 -15.30
CA LEU A 511 6.20 27.51 -14.38
C LEU A 511 6.52 26.88 -13.02
N LEU A 512 7.51 26.00 -12.96
CA LEU A 512 8.03 25.40 -11.74
C LEU A 512 9.47 25.86 -11.51
N LYS A 513 9.78 26.30 -10.30
CA LYS A 513 11.10 26.74 -9.88
C LYS A 513 11.64 25.85 -8.77
N PHE A 514 12.89 25.46 -8.92
CA PHE A 514 13.58 24.63 -7.93
C PHE A 514 15.07 24.95 -7.89
N LYS A 515 15.72 24.57 -6.81
CA LYS A 515 17.18 24.64 -6.65
C LYS A 515 17.70 23.32 -6.10
N MET A 516 18.94 23.02 -6.40
CA MET A 516 19.63 21.91 -5.75
C MET A 516 20.14 22.38 -4.38
N ASN A 517 19.85 21.62 -3.35
CA ASN A 517 20.46 21.80 -2.06
C ASN A 517 21.89 21.20 -2.11
N SER A 518 22.91 22.05 -2.01
CA SER A 518 24.30 21.63 -2.11
C SER A 518 24.77 20.75 -0.96
N TYR A 519 24.03 20.74 0.16
CA TYR A 519 24.37 19.96 1.35
C TYR A 519 23.98 18.48 1.22
N ASN A 520 22.79 18.20 0.72
CA ASN A 520 22.27 16.83 0.60
C ASN A 520 22.07 16.34 -0.84
N GLY A 521 22.27 17.22 -1.84
CA GLY A 521 22.07 16.92 -3.25
C GLY A 521 20.59 16.75 -3.66
N GLU A 522 19.65 17.13 -2.80
CA GLU A 522 18.21 17.06 -3.08
C GLU A 522 17.70 18.33 -3.77
N TYR A 523 16.63 18.20 -4.53
CA TYR A 523 15.95 19.35 -5.12
C TYR A 523 14.92 19.93 -4.16
N GLU A 524 14.99 21.24 -3.97
CA GLU A 524 14.03 22.01 -3.19
C GLU A 524 13.16 22.86 -4.11
N ILE A 525 11.84 22.75 -4.00
CA ILE A 525 10.90 23.60 -4.72
C ILE A 525 10.88 25.00 -4.11
N ASP A 526 11.05 26.01 -4.95
CA ASP A 526 10.70 27.38 -4.59
C ASP A 526 9.18 27.55 -4.76
N TRP A 527 8.45 27.28 -3.70
CA TRP A 527 6.99 27.31 -3.69
C TRP A 527 6.42 28.69 -3.98
N ALA A 528 7.09 29.76 -3.58
CA ALA A 528 6.63 31.12 -3.82
C ALA A 528 6.74 31.51 -5.30
N ALA A 529 7.79 31.05 -5.98
CA ALA A 529 8.02 31.32 -7.40
C ALA A 529 7.41 30.26 -8.33
N THR A 530 6.93 29.13 -7.80
CA THR A 530 6.30 28.05 -8.56
C THR A 530 4.82 28.34 -8.76
N ARG A 531 4.38 28.38 -10.03
CA ARG A 531 3.00 28.66 -10.42
C ARG A 531 2.20 27.41 -10.77
N VAL A 532 2.88 26.33 -11.16
CA VAL A 532 2.26 25.04 -11.53
C VAL A 532 3.10 23.90 -10.99
N ILE A 533 2.45 22.91 -10.39
CA ILE A 533 3.11 21.69 -9.92
C ILE A 533 2.18 20.48 -10.06
N TYR A 534 2.74 19.36 -10.47
CA TYR A 534 2.09 18.05 -10.39
C TYR A 534 2.43 17.39 -9.04
N LEU A 535 1.41 16.92 -8.35
CA LEU A 535 1.53 16.16 -7.11
C LEU A 535 0.69 14.87 -7.21
N LYS A 536 1.27 13.77 -6.75
CA LYS A 536 0.63 12.45 -6.83
C LYS A 536 -0.83 12.49 -6.39
N MET A 537 -1.72 11.70 -6.98
CA MET A 537 -1.47 10.67 -8.03
C MET A 537 -1.85 11.20 -9.42
N ASP A 538 -2.74 12.15 -9.50
CA ASP A 538 -3.39 12.62 -10.73
C ASP A 538 -3.65 14.14 -10.71
N ASN A 539 -3.11 14.85 -9.72
CA ASN A 539 -3.47 16.23 -9.44
C ASN A 539 -2.41 17.24 -9.87
N ILE A 540 -2.85 18.31 -10.53
CA ILE A 540 -2.03 19.48 -10.86
C ILE A 540 -2.60 20.70 -10.16
N TYR A 541 -1.74 21.46 -9.50
CA TYR A 541 -2.08 22.67 -8.77
C TYR A 541 -1.54 23.89 -9.49
N ILE A 542 -2.38 24.94 -9.59
CA ILE A 542 -2.11 26.12 -10.42
C ILE A 542 -2.43 27.39 -9.64
N ASN A 543 -1.46 28.31 -9.57
CA ASN A 543 -1.71 29.66 -9.07
C ASN A 543 -0.77 30.64 -9.81
N PRO A 544 -1.30 31.63 -10.54
CA PRO A 544 -0.48 32.65 -11.24
C PRO A 544 0.46 33.42 -10.31
N ASP A 545 0.05 33.62 -9.05
CA ASP A 545 0.78 34.40 -8.04
C ASP A 545 1.78 33.57 -7.23
N GLY A 546 1.86 32.25 -7.51
CA GLY A 546 2.72 31.29 -6.81
C GLY A 546 1.95 30.38 -5.83
N LEU A 547 2.59 29.26 -5.50
CA LEU A 547 2.02 28.19 -4.65
C LEU A 547 2.60 28.19 -3.24
N GLY A 548 3.19 29.30 -2.81
CA GLY A 548 3.75 29.47 -1.46
C GLY A 548 2.67 29.62 -0.39
N GLY A 549 3.05 29.29 0.86
CA GLY A 549 2.12 29.36 2.02
C GLY A 549 1.03 28.31 1.98
N ASN A 550 -0.15 28.63 2.53
CA ASN A 550 -1.32 27.77 2.48
C ASN A 550 -1.97 27.87 1.11
N TYR A 551 -2.23 26.71 0.51
CA TYR A 551 -2.87 26.65 -0.79
C TYR A 551 -4.28 27.23 -0.73
N LYS A 552 -4.54 28.13 -1.65
CA LYS A 552 -5.87 28.66 -1.95
C LYS A 552 -6.05 28.58 -3.47
N ARG A 553 -7.17 28.04 -3.89
CA ARG A 553 -7.51 27.96 -5.32
C ARG A 553 -7.65 29.34 -5.89
N ALA A 554 -6.91 29.59 -6.96
CA ALA A 554 -6.96 30.87 -7.66
C ALA A 554 -8.21 30.98 -8.54
N SER A 555 -8.51 32.18 -8.99
CA SER A 555 -9.63 32.49 -9.88
C SER A 555 -9.31 33.70 -10.75
N GLY A 556 -10.17 34.01 -11.71
CA GLY A 556 -10.04 35.17 -12.58
C GLY A 556 -9.29 34.88 -13.89
N PRO A 557 -9.14 35.91 -14.77
CA PRO A 557 -8.63 35.72 -16.11
C PRO A 557 -7.21 35.16 -16.18
N ALA A 558 -6.30 35.60 -15.33
CA ALA A 558 -4.91 35.15 -15.30
C ALA A 558 -4.84 33.64 -14.94
N TYR A 559 -5.62 33.19 -13.97
CA TYR A 559 -5.73 31.79 -13.60
C TYR A 559 -6.29 30.95 -14.75
N SER A 560 -7.38 31.38 -15.38
CA SER A 560 -8.00 30.67 -16.50
C SER A 560 -7.05 30.55 -17.67
N ALA A 561 -6.34 31.63 -18.03
CA ALA A 561 -5.36 31.64 -19.12
C ALA A 561 -4.18 30.70 -18.84
N LEU A 562 -3.65 30.70 -17.60
CA LEU A 562 -2.57 29.80 -17.20
C LEU A 562 -3.03 28.33 -17.23
N ARG A 563 -4.24 28.04 -16.70
CA ARG A 563 -4.81 26.69 -16.69
C ARG A 563 -4.99 26.15 -18.11
N GLU A 564 -5.54 26.94 -19.03
CA GLU A 564 -5.70 26.54 -20.44
C GLU A 564 -4.35 26.37 -21.16
N THR A 565 -3.33 27.15 -20.79
CA THR A 565 -1.96 26.99 -21.33
C THR A 565 -1.39 25.65 -20.85
N VAL A 566 -1.50 25.31 -19.57
CA VAL A 566 -1.06 24.01 -19.00
C VAL A 566 -1.78 22.87 -19.69
N LYS A 567 -3.12 22.95 -19.81
CA LYS A 567 -3.95 21.92 -20.40
C LYS A 567 -3.57 21.64 -21.87
N ARG A 568 -3.34 22.68 -22.67
CA ARG A 568 -2.91 22.54 -24.06
C ARG A 568 -1.56 21.84 -24.15
N ASN A 569 -0.57 22.26 -23.36
CA ASN A 569 0.75 21.62 -23.35
C ASN A 569 0.70 20.15 -22.92
N LEU A 570 -0.18 19.78 -22.02
CA LEU A 570 -0.39 18.39 -21.63
C LEU A 570 -1.05 17.56 -22.75
N LEU A 571 -2.03 18.12 -23.46
CA LEU A 571 -2.70 17.47 -24.60
C LEU A 571 -1.78 17.32 -25.82
N ASP A 572 -0.81 18.23 -25.96
CA ASP A 572 0.19 18.18 -27.04
C ASP A 572 1.42 17.35 -26.68
N LEU A 573 1.57 16.98 -25.39
CA LEU A 573 2.68 16.16 -24.94
C LEU A 573 2.67 14.80 -25.62
N ALA A 574 3.77 14.47 -26.29
CA ALA A 574 3.98 13.17 -26.93
C ALA A 574 5.41 12.68 -26.67
N ASP A 575 5.58 11.38 -26.66
CA ASP A 575 6.90 10.76 -26.58
C ASP A 575 7.63 10.79 -27.93
N GLU A 576 8.83 10.22 -28.00
CA GLU A 576 9.66 10.14 -29.21
C GLU A 576 9.02 9.37 -30.37
N ASN A 577 7.98 8.60 -30.11
CA ASN A 577 7.19 7.87 -31.13
C ASN A 577 5.90 8.61 -31.51
N GLY A 578 5.69 9.82 -30.98
CA GLY A 578 4.48 10.61 -31.21
C GLY A 578 3.27 10.13 -30.42
N ILE A 579 3.44 9.23 -29.44
CA ILE A 579 2.35 8.70 -28.64
C ILE A 579 2.07 9.65 -27.46
N LYS A 580 0.82 10.07 -27.34
CA LYS A 580 0.37 10.97 -26.27
C LYS A 580 0.02 10.16 -25.00
N PRO A 581 0.64 10.45 -23.84
CA PRO A 581 0.41 9.71 -22.61
C PRO A 581 -0.91 10.09 -21.90
N VAL A 582 -1.43 11.27 -22.18
CA VAL A 582 -2.66 11.77 -21.56
C VAL A 582 -3.88 11.07 -22.16
N ASP A 583 -4.73 10.53 -21.30
CA ASP A 583 -6.04 9.98 -21.68
C ASP A 583 -7.13 11.05 -21.54
N LYS A 584 -7.23 11.68 -20.36
CA LYS A 584 -8.25 12.68 -20.06
C LYS A 584 -7.71 13.76 -19.12
N ILE A 585 -8.14 15.00 -19.33
CA ILE A 585 -7.90 16.12 -18.40
C ILE A 585 -9.25 16.71 -18.03
N VAL A 586 -9.49 16.87 -16.72
CA VAL A 586 -10.72 17.44 -16.18
C VAL A 586 -10.37 18.62 -15.29
N ASN A 587 -11.07 19.73 -15.45
CA ASN A 587 -10.99 20.85 -14.53
C ASN A 587 -11.62 20.45 -13.18
N TRP A 588 -11.19 21.05 -12.08
CA TRP A 588 -11.74 20.73 -10.77
C TRP A 588 -13.26 20.96 -10.68
N GLU A 589 -13.79 21.96 -11.40
CA GLU A 589 -15.23 22.23 -11.47
C GLU A 589 -16.02 21.07 -12.09
N ASP A 590 -15.36 20.33 -12.98
CA ASP A 590 -15.91 19.19 -13.72
C ASP A 590 -15.50 17.84 -13.12
N ALA A 591 -14.87 17.82 -11.94
CA ALA A 591 -14.36 16.58 -11.30
C ALA A 591 -15.45 15.51 -11.13
N GLY A 592 -16.71 15.91 -11.05
CA GLY A 592 -17.87 15.02 -11.04
C GLY A 592 -17.98 14.11 -12.27
N GLN A 593 -17.37 14.45 -13.42
CA GLN A 593 -17.31 13.58 -14.60
C GLN A 593 -16.45 12.32 -14.37
N LEU A 594 -15.58 12.34 -13.35
CA LEU A 594 -14.78 11.21 -12.89
C LEU A 594 -15.27 10.71 -11.52
N ASN A 595 -16.47 11.11 -11.09
CA ASN A 595 -17.03 10.83 -9.77
C ASN A 595 -16.13 11.29 -8.61
N LEU A 596 -15.32 12.34 -8.79
CA LEU A 596 -14.43 12.89 -7.78
C LEU A 596 -15.06 14.06 -7.02
N PRO A 597 -14.70 14.27 -5.74
CA PRO A 597 -15.13 15.42 -4.96
C PRO A 597 -14.34 16.68 -5.34
N MET A 598 -15.02 17.75 -5.70
CA MET A 598 -14.40 19.00 -6.15
C MET A 598 -13.50 19.66 -5.11
N ASP A 599 -13.78 19.44 -3.81
CA ASP A 599 -13.04 20.00 -2.68
C ASP A 599 -11.75 19.24 -2.31
N ARG A 600 -11.44 18.15 -3.01
CA ARG A 600 -10.30 17.26 -2.67
C ARG A 600 -9.42 16.88 -3.86
N VAL A 601 -9.54 17.60 -4.94
CA VAL A 601 -8.73 17.45 -6.14
C VAL A 601 -7.93 18.72 -6.42
N GLY A 602 -6.89 18.61 -7.26
CA GLY A 602 -6.14 19.75 -7.76
C GLY A 602 -6.94 20.61 -8.74
N ASP A 603 -6.34 21.65 -9.30
CA ASP A 603 -6.95 22.53 -10.30
C ASP A 603 -7.24 21.81 -11.63
N LEU A 604 -6.40 20.82 -11.96
CA LEU A 604 -6.64 19.84 -13.00
C LEU A 604 -6.43 18.44 -12.45
N VAL A 605 -7.29 17.52 -12.89
CA VAL A 605 -7.12 16.07 -12.73
C VAL A 605 -6.70 15.49 -14.06
N VAL A 606 -5.62 14.72 -14.08
CA VAL A 606 -5.04 14.17 -15.30
C VAL A 606 -4.95 12.65 -15.26
N ALA A 607 -5.70 11.98 -16.13
CA ALA A 607 -5.62 10.54 -16.33
C ALA A 607 -4.63 10.20 -17.44
N ASN A 608 -3.96 9.06 -17.30
CA ASN A 608 -3.01 8.56 -18.28
C ASN A 608 -3.49 7.28 -18.96
N ARG A 609 -2.96 7.04 -20.16
CA ARG A 609 -3.14 5.78 -20.88
C ARG A 609 -2.27 4.66 -20.29
N PRO A 610 -2.64 3.37 -20.44
CA PRO A 610 -1.76 2.25 -20.15
C PRO A 610 -0.37 2.43 -20.79
N ASN A 611 0.63 1.81 -20.23
CA ASN A 611 2.06 1.93 -20.55
C ASN A 611 2.73 3.25 -20.11
N TYR A 612 1.97 4.22 -19.61
CA TYR A 612 2.50 5.46 -19.03
C TYR A 612 2.11 5.58 -17.56
N GLY A 613 2.96 6.23 -16.76
CA GLY A 613 2.67 6.52 -15.36
C GLY A 613 3.24 7.88 -14.96
N TRP A 614 2.45 8.68 -14.29
CA TRP A 614 2.89 9.96 -13.75
C TRP A 614 3.85 9.78 -12.60
N ILE A 615 4.91 10.60 -12.54
CA ILE A 615 5.85 10.63 -11.43
C ILE A 615 6.17 12.07 -11.03
N GLU A 616 6.28 12.31 -9.71
CA GLU A 616 6.55 13.64 -9.14
C GLU A 616 7.99 14.11 -9.30
N ASP A 617 8.88 13.27 -9.76
CA ASP A 617 10.31 13.53 -9.79
C ASP A 617 10.65 14.76 -10.63
N ILE A 618 11.71 15.44 -10.20
CA ILE A 618 12.47 16.40 -11.00
C ILE A 618 13.84 15.78 -11.23
N SER A 619 14.37 15.90 -12.43
CA SER A 619 15.70 15.39 -12.76
C SER A 619 16.59 16.47 -13.39
N SER A 620 17.90 16.38 -13.14
CA SER A 620 18.90 17.33 -13.66
C SER A 620 18.99 17.32 -15.18
N ASP A 621 18.70 16.18 -15.81
CA ASP A 621 18.66 16.02 -17.26
C ASP A 621 17.41 16.63 -17.90
N MET A 622 16.45 17.04 -17.08
CA MET A 622 15.16 17.62 -17.51
C MET A 622 14.37 16.72 -18.47
N MET A 623 14.65 15.41 -18.50
CA MET A 623 13.90 14.47 -19.34
C MET A 623 12.47 14.33 -18.84
N ILE A 624 11.51 14.47 -19.74
CA ILE A 624 10.08 14.31 -19.44
C ILE A 624 9.70 12.83 -19.41
N PHE A 625 10.17 12.07 -20.38
CA PHE A 625 9.92 10.64 -20.50
C PHE A 625 11.16 9.85 -20.11
N LYS A 626 10.97 8.81 -19.31
CA LYS A 626 12.01 7.83 -18.97
C LYS A 626 11.42 6.44 -18.97
N GLU A 627 12.15 5.45 -19.46
CA GLU A 627 11.75 4.05 -19.28
C GLU A 627 11.72 3.72 -17.78
N SER A 628 10.62 3.13 -17.33
CA SER A 628 10.42 2.77 -15.92
C SER A 628 11.16 1.52 -15.54
N LEU A 629 11.72 1.45 -14.34
CA LEU A 629 12.15 0.18 -13.75
C LEU A 629 10.97 -0.73 -13.43
N LYS A 630 9.82 -0.16 -13.06
CA LYS A 630 8.60 -0.93 -12.82
C LYS A 630 7.97 -1.37 -14.14
N SER A 631 7.26 -2.48 -14.11
CA SER A 631 6.57 -3.01 -15.28
C SER A 631 5.04 -2.95 -15.17
N GLY A 632 4.51 -2.45 -14.07
CA GLY A 632 3.06 -2.32 -13.86
C GLY A 632 2.67 -1.02 -13.16
N TYR A 633 1.43 -0.59 -13.39
CA TYR A 633 0.85 0.67 -12.91
C TYR A 633 -0.67 0.55 -12.75
N LYS A 634 -1.27 1.52 -12.06
CA LYS A 634 -2.72 1.52 -11.80
C LYS A 634 -3.34 2.90 -11.57
N GLN A 635 -2.60 3.82 -10.90
CA GLN A 635 -3.17 4.95 -10.20
C GLN A 635 -4.08 5.85 -11.05
N ALA A 636 -3.54 6.49 -12.06
CA ALA A 636 -4.27 7.46 -12.85
C ALA A 636 -4.92 6.88 -14.12
N ILE A 637 -5.35 5.61 -14.06
CA ILE A 637 -6.05 4.90 -15.15
C ILE A 637 -7.56 5.00 -14.94
N ILE A 638 -8.30 5.32 -16.00
CA ILE A 638 -9.77 5.28 -16.01
C ILE A 638 -10.22 3.83 -16.27
N PRO A 639 -10.88 3.16 -15.32
CA PRO A 639 -11.09 1.71 -15.41
C PRO A 639 -12.24 1.29 -16.34
N ASP A 640 -13.15 2.20 -16.68
CA ASP A 640 -14.35 1.85 -17.47
C ASP A 640 -14.03 1.19 -18.82
N ASN A 641 -13.00 1.67 -19.52
CA ASN A 641 -12.62 1.17 -20.84
C ASN A 641 -11.36 0.28 -20.82
N VAL A 642 -10.76 0.04 -19.65
CA VAL A 642 -9.52 -0.69 -19.49
C VAL A 642 -9.77 -1.95 -18.71
N LYS A 643 -10.08 -3.05 -19.41
CA LYS A 643 -10.42 -4.35 -18.80
C LYS A 643 -9.32 -4.86 -17.84
N ALA A 644 -8.06 -4.50 -18.07
CA ALA A 644 -6.94 -4.82 -17.18
C ALA A 644 -7.11 -4.26 -15.76
N MET A 645 -7.99 -3.28 -15.56
CA MET A 645 -8.35 -2.75 -14.25
C MET A 645 -9.48 -3.52 -13.56
N TRP A 646 -10.19 -4.41 -14.27
CA TRP A 646 -11.29 -5.19 -13.72
C TRP A 646 -10.80 -6.21 -12.68
N THR A 647 -11.70 -6.54 -11.76
CA THR A 647 -11.46 -7.42 -10.62
C THR A 647 -12.50 -8.53 -10.57
N PRO A 648 -12.25 -9.65 -9.86
CA PRO A 648 -13.27 -10.65 -9.63
C PRO A 648 -14.32 -10.14 -8.65
N PHE A 649 -15.53 -10.64 -8.82
CA PHE A 649 -16.57 -10.65 -7.82
C PHE A 649 -17.15 -12.05 -7.73
N LEU A 650 -17.05 -12.68 -6.57
CA LEU A 650 -17.66 -13.98 -6.30
C LEU A 650 -18.40 -13.90 -4.97
N ILE A 651 -19.55 -14.55 -4.90
CA ILE A 651 -20.35 -14.61 -3.68
C ILE A 651 -21.05 -15.95 -3.59
N MET A 652 -21.00 -16.59 -2.40
CA MET A 652 -21.75 -17.81 -2.12
C MET A 652 -22.39 -17.71 -0.72
N GLY A 653 -23.45 -18.45 -0.50
CA GLY A 653 -24.18 -18.52 0.77
C GLY A 653 -25.68 -18.73 0.56
N PRO A 654 -26.46 -18.71 1.66
CA PRO A 654 -27.91 -18.88 1.61
C PRO A 654 -28.61 -17.87 0.68
N GLY A 655 -29.55 -18.34 -0.14
CA GLY A 655 -30.30 -17.46 -1.05
C GLY A 655 -29.52 -16.92 -2.26
N VAL A 656 -28.27 -17.34 -2.47
CA VAL A 656 -27.47 -16.98 -3.65
C VAL A 656 -27.58 -18.08 -4.70
N LYS A 657 -27.83 -17.69 -5.97
CA LYS A 657 -27.86 -18.62 -7.10
C LYS A 657 -26.51 -19.35 -7.24
N ARG A 658 -26.57 -20.68 -7.39
CA ARG A 658 -25.39 -21.54 -7.58
C ARG A 658 -24.97 -21.63 -9.04
N ASN A 659 -23.68 -21.71 -9.30
CA ASN A 659 -23.07 -21.80 -10.63
C ASN A 659 -23.63 -20.74 -11.60
N TYR A 660 -23.92 -19.54 -11.06
CA TYR A 660 -24.49 -18.44 -11.82
C TYR A 660 -23.43 -17.44 -12.23
N ARG A 661 -23.28 -17.24 -13.55
CA ARG A 661 -22.41 -16.19 -14.06
C ARG A 661 -23.22 -14.92 -14.26
N ILE A 662 -22.81 -13.85 -13.59
CA ILE A 662 -23.37 -12.51 -13.76
C ILE A 662 -23.15 -12.06 -15.20
N SER A 663 -24.19 -11.59 -15.85
CA SER A 663 -24.24 -11.33 -17.29
C SER A 663 -23.34 -10.16 -17.70
N GLU A 664 -23.34 -9.08 -16.93
CA GLU A 664 -22.58 -7.87 -17.19
C GLU A 664 -21.67 -7.55 -16.00
N PRO A 665 -20.53 -6.88 -16.24
CA PRO A 665 -19.69 -6.43 -15.14
C PRO A 665 -20.45 -5.48 -14.20
N ILE A 666 -20.38 -5.76 -12.89
CA ILE A 666 -20.97 -4.91 -11.84
C ILE A 666 -20.07 -3.73 -11.52
N ARG A 667 -20.57 -2.76 -10.78
CA ARG A 667 -19.79 -1.67 -10.19
C ARG A 667 -19.38 -1.99 -8.76
N HIS A 668 -18.24 -1.49 -8.30
CA HIS A 668 -17.78 -1.67 -6.91
C HIS A 668 -18.80 -1.19 -5.89
N ILE A 669 -19.53 -0.11 -6.19
CA ILE A 669 -20.58 0.44 -5.29
C ILE A 669 -21.73 -0.53 -5.03
N ASP A 670 -21.98 -1.51 -5.91
CA ASP A 670 -23.11 -2.43 -5.81
C ASP A 670 -22.86 -3.58 -4.81
N GLN A 671 -21.63 -3.78 -4.41
CA GLN A 671 -21.25 -4.89 -3.52
C GLN A 671 -21.76 -4.63 -2.07
N TYR A 672 -21.58 -3.43 -1.56
CA TYR A 672 -22.09 -3.05 -0.23
C TYR A 672 -23.61 -3.30 -0.07
N PRO A 673 -24.49 -2.73 -0.92
CA PRO A 673 -25.93 -2.94 -0.77
C PRO A 673 -26.35 -4.39 -1.00
N THR A 674 -25.65 -5.14 -1.86
CA THR A 674 -25.87 -6.58 -2.05
C THR A 674 -25.61 -7.36 -0.76
N ILE A 675 -24.51 -7.10 -0.09
CA ILE A 675 -24.15 -7.72 1.20
C ILE A 675 -25.19 -7.36 2.27
N MET A 676 -25.58 -6.10 2.38
CA MET A 676 -26.62 -5.66 3.34
C MET A 676 -27.96 -6.35 3.07
N ARG A 677 -28.33 -6.52 1.81
CA ARG A 677 -29.54 -7.23 1.39
C ARG A 677 -29.53 -8.69 1.84
N LEU A 678 -28.41 -9.40 1.60
CA LEU A 678 -28.24 -10.80 1.99
C LEU A 678 -28.26 -10.98 3.51
N LEU A 679 -27.67 -10.06 4.25
CA LEU A 679 -27.70 -10.09 5.72
C LEU A 679 -29.08 -9.66 6.29
N GLY A 680 -30.07 -9.35 5.47
CA GLY A 680 -31.38 -8.86 5.89
C GLY A 680 -31.32 -7.50 6.61
N LYS A 681 -30.34 -6.66 6.26
CA LYS A 681 -30.08 -5.37 6.91
C LYS A 681 -30.52 -4.20 6.04
N ARG A 682 -30.87 -3.11 6.71
CA ARG A 682 -31.29 -1.88 6.02
C ARG A 682 -30.12 -1.22 5.30
N ILE A 683 -30.28 -0.93 4.02
CA ILE A 683 -29.32 -0.15 3.24
C ILE A 683 -29.45 1.34 3.61
N PRO A 684 -28.36 2.00 4.05
CA PRO A 684 -28.39 3.43 4.37
C PRO A 684 -28.71 4.30 3.15
N LYS A 685 -29.39 5.41 3.38
CA LYS A 685 -29.81 6.33 2.30
C LYS A 685 -28.68 6.99 1.52
N PHE A 686 -27.45 7.02 2.08
CA PHE A 686 -26.28 7.60 1.41
C PHE A 686 -25.64 6.65 0.39
N VAL A 687 -25.98 5.37 0.42
CA VAL A 687 -25.47 4.36 -0.52
C VAL A 687 -26.01 4.65 -1.91
N GLU A 688 -25.11 4.71 -2.89
CA GLU A 688 -25.46 4.98 -4.29
C GLU A 688 -25.62 3.68 -5.10
N GLY A 689 -24.94 2.61 -4.68
CA GLY A 689 -25.04 1.31 -5.33
C GLY A 689 -26.41 0.66 -5.15
N VAL A 690 -26.70 -0.33 -5.99
CA VAL A 690 -27.93 -1.11 -5.97
C VAL A 690 -27.64 -2.59 -5.69
N PRO A 691 -28.51 -3.32 -4.97
CA PRO A 691 -28.35 -4.75 -4.77
C PRO A 691 -28.43 -5.50 -6.11
N LEU A 692 -27.61 -6.53 -6.23
CA LEU A 692 -27.59 -7.42 -7.40
C LEU A 692 -28.73 -8.44 -7.33
N GLU A 693 -29.94 -8.02 -7.63
CA GLU A 693 -31.15 -8.88 -7.55
C GLU A 693 -31.04 -10.11 -8.46
N GLU A 694 -30.30 -10.03 -9.58
CA GLU A 694 -30.11 -11.15 -10.50
C GLU A 694 -29.41 -12.37 -9.88
N ILE A 695 -28.64 -12.21 -8.79
CA ILE A 695 -27.94 -13.33 -8.12
C ILE A 695 -28.76 -13.98 -7.01
N LEU A 696 -29.93 -13.41 -6.64
CA LEU A 696 -30.76 -13.91 -5.56
C LEU A 696 -31.72 -15.00 -6.06
N ILE A 697 -32.06 -15.97 -5.15
CA ILE A 697 -33.03 -17.03 -5.40
C ILE A 697 -34.43 -16.53 -5.06
#